data_7b3c40a6fab701c3a5c00ac38e65f372
#
_entry.id   7b3c40a6fab701c3a5c00ac38e65f372
#
_cell.length_a   1.000
_cell.length_b   1.000
_cell.length_c   1.000
_cell.angle_alpha   90.00
_cell.angle_beta   90.00
_cell.angle_gamma   90.00
#
_symmetry.space_group_name_H-M   'P 1'
#
loop_
_entity.id
_entity.type
_entity.pdbx_description
1 polymer ?
#
loop_
_entity_poly.entity_id
_entity_poly.type
_entity_poly.pdbx_seq_one_letter_code
_entity_poly.pdbx_strand_id
1 'polypeptide(L)'
;MGQSKDLRRSLLGAAAFSVLMSLQPAYAQSAGNNARVEVSIEAAALGDSLRAFSAQSGIPVIFSEKQVDGKSAAAIRGTFTPLAAVERLIEGTGLRVVEGQGGTFVLREAGASGQPSTRAGDTTAEPARVAVSRAPEQLPELRADTVVVTGTSLRGLAPESSPVETFSRAEILGSGVTSTEQFIRILPQNFGGGSTEFTSRGLPDDSNSQRNFAFGSGANLRGLGAGATLTLLNGARLAPASTIGDFVDVSMIPVNAIDRIEVLGDGASSVYGGDAVAGVVNIILRDDFDGAETSLRFGSVTQGALEEVQASQSLGRSWQGGNLLGTYEYFNRGSLRLADRPDIQPPTLLNGGAAGVTEFLDLLPAQERQSLVLSGRQQLGDRLSLSSTAFYSDRNVSTFGVGIANTITLGPSRAQSKNAAVTFLADYELSARTVLSFEAGYSENHSESFSQVQFPAVAAPVRDATDSSLWSASLIANTELFTLPGGPIRAALGGQFRREELINRPFGRPVLRNGERDVSAAFAELHLPLVSADLAVPGVRRLELNLSGRVDEYSDFGSTANPKIGVLWEPVNALRLRASYGTSFAPPKLGLSGALDLGGGVLRYDFIRSILNIPLPDPSLAGVNYLITSGTANDLEPETSQTFTAGFDFDHVAGRHDLTLKGSFYDIRYEDRLGITPVPGNLNANFAPGFAFQDPSLFPEGTVVFFPSQAEIDAVLASFERPLIFAGGATSATNIGFINNVALTRNLATTETRGIDAQIAYGMDADVGRLTARLDASYILDFTNQASPTTPVVDSINTLYNPVDLKLRGQLGLSRGNLASNLVFNYIDDYATSSAPTAVPIRSWSTVDLILSYEFRNARTRWLENTQIGLSVTNIFDRDPPPVPTQTSFALTGYDPANSSPLGRFAAISLRKSF
;
A
#
# COMPACT_ATOMS: atom_id res chain seq x y z
N MET A 1 31.61 -11.19 -23.37
CA MET A 1 32.25 -11.47 -22.05
C MET A 1 31.43 -10.92 -20.87
N GLY A 2 30.22 -10.41 -21.07
CA GLY A 2 29.32 -9.81 -20.05
C GLY A 2 28.27 -10.74 -19.43
N GLN A 3 28.03 -11.92 -19.98
CA GLN A 3 26.94 -12.82 -19.50
C GLN A 3 27.30 -13.72 -18.29
N SER A 4 28.56 -13.77 -17.85
CA SER A 4 28.95 -14.67 -16.75
C SER A 4 28.92 -14.03 -15.35
N LYS A 5 28.72 -12.73 -15.23
CA LYS A 5 28.66 -12.05 -13.91
C LYS A 5 27.25 -12.01 -13.31
N ASP A 6 26.22 -11.98 -14.17
CA ASP A 6 24.83 -11.90 -13.70
C ASP A 6 24.32 -13.22 -13.13
N LEU A 7 24.80 -14.34 -13.65
CA LEU A 7 24.46 -15.67 -13.14
C LEU A 7 25.06 -15.98 -11.75
N ARG A 8 26.16 -15.30 -11.38
CA ARG A 8 26.79 -15.49 -10.05
C ARG A 8 26.13 -14.68 -8.94
N ARG A 9 25.48 -13.55 -9.26
CA ARG A 9 24.74 -12.75 -8.28
C ARG A 9 23.40 -13.40 -7.91
N SER A 10 22.70 -13.99 -8.87
CA SER A 10 21.45 -14.72 -8.62
C SER A 10 21.64 -16.03 -7.82
N LEU A 11 22.82 -16.62 -7.86
CA LEU A 11 23.13 -17.87 -7.14
C LEU A 11 23.53 -17.67 -5.67
N LEU A 12 23.99 -16.48 -5.29
CA LEU A 12 24.33 -16.18 -3.89
C LEU A 12 23.08 -15.99 -2.99
N GLY A 13 21.97 -15.53 -3.54
CA GLY A 13 20.68 -15.49 -2.83
C GLY A 13 20.09 -16.88 -2.56
N ALA A 14 20.31 -17.83 -3.48
CA ALA A 14 19.83 -19.20 -3.34
C ALA A 14 20.72 -20.07 -2.43
N ALA A 15 22.02 -19.76 -2.33
CA ALA A 15 22.96 -20.52 -1.50
C ALA A 15 22.79 -20.29 0.02
N ALA A 16 22.32 -19.09 0.43
CA ALA A 16 22.02 -18.81 1.84
C ALA A 16 20.81 -19.62 2.35
N PHE A 17 19.89 -19.99 1.46
CA PHE A 17 18.73 -20.82 1.80
C PHE A 17 19.05 -22.33 1.89
N SER A 18 20.05 -22.78 1.15
CA SER A 18 20.44 -24.20 1.11
C SER A 18 21.21 -24.66 2.35
N VAL A 19 21.85 -23.75 3.08
CA VAL A 19 22.62 -24.07 4.31
C VAL A 19 21.69 -24.28 5.52
N LEU A 20 20.47 -23.69 5.51
CA LEU A 20 19.49 -23.87 6.60
C LEU A 20 18.70 -25.18 6.53
N MET A 21 18.74 -25.90 5.41
CA MET A 21 17.99 -27.17 5.21
C MET A 21 18.73 -28.43 5.64
N SER A 22 20.01 -28.36 6.03
CA SER A 22 20.83 -29.54 6.35
C SER A 22 20.85 -29.94 7.84
N LEU A 23 20.08 -29.27 8.71
CA LEU A 23 19.94 -29.66 10.11
C LEU A 23 18.58 -30.35 10.33
N GLN A 24 18.51 -31.66 10.08
CA GLN A 24 17.39 -32.49 10.49
C GLN A 24 17.54 -32.88 11.96
N PRO A 25 16.61 -32.53 12.85
CA PRO A 25 16.44 -33.21 14.11
C PRO A 25 15.52 -34.42 13.94
N ALA A 26 15.85 -35.50 14.63
CA ALA A 26 15.11 -36.75 14.64
C ALA A 26 13.65 -36.58 15.08
N TYR A 27 12.74 -37.21 14.36
CA TYR A 27 11.32 -37.21 14.62
C TYR A 27 10.96 -37.82 15.96
N ALA A 28 10.22 -37.05 16.81
CA ALA A 28 9.30 -37.61 17.81
C ALA A 28 7.88 -37.39 17.31
N GLN A 29 7.14 -38.50 17.13
CA GLN A 29 5.73 -38.47 16.73
C GLN A 29 4.89 -37.81 17.82
N SER A 30 4.08 -36.80 17.48
CA SER A 30 3.05 -36.25 18.36
C SER A 30 1.95 -37.31 18.58
N ALA A 31 1.87 -37.83 19.79
CA ALA A 31 0.69 -38.60 20.24
C ALA A 31 -0.48 -37.62 20.39
N GLY A 32 -1.62 -37.94 19.78
CA GLY A 32 -2.86 -37.15 19.92
C GLY A 32 -3.30 -37.02 21.39
N ASN A 33 -4.02 -35.94 21.73
CA ASN A 33 -4.51 -35.57 23.06
C ASN A 33 -5.29 -36.66 23.83
N ASN A 34 -5.58 -37.80 23.24
CA ASN A 34 -6.19 -38.97 23.87
C ASN A 34 -5.18 -40.07 24.27
N ALA A 35 -3.90 -39.88 24.03
CA ALA A 35 -2.88 -40.83 24.48
C ALA A 35 -2.73 -40.73 26.00
N ARG A 36 -2.74 -41.84 26.72
CA ARG A 36 -2.52 -41.86 28.17
C ARG A 36 -1.04 -41.71 28.46
N VAL A 37 -0.73 -40.81 29.39
CA VAL A 37 0.64 -40.54 29.87
C VAL A 37 0.80 -41.09 31.28
N GLU A 38 1.90 -41.77 31.56
CA GLU A 38 2.26 -42.24 32.90
C GLU A 38 2.98 -41.09 33.60
N VAL A 39 2.45 -40.61 34.70
CA VAL A 39 3.02 -39.51 35.48
C VAL A 39 3.27 -39.93 36.93
N SER A 40 4.39 -39.47 37.49
CA SER A 40 4.72 -39.66 38.91
C SER A 40 5.29 -38.32 39.43
N ILE A 41 4.40 -37.53 40.02
CA ILE A 41 4.71 -36.18 40.54
C ILE A 41 4.46 -36.17 42.02
N GLU A 42 5.44 -35.76 42.79
CA GLU A 42 5.34 -35.64 44.26
C GLU A 42 4.61 -34.34 44.65
N ALA A 43 4.04 -34.29 45.84
CA ALA A 43 3.42 -33.08 46.35
C ALA A 43 4.44 -31.95 46.49
N ALA A 44 4.21 -30.83 45.81
CA ALA A 44 5.12 -29.69 45.80
C ALA A 44 4.34 -28.37 45.56
N ALA A 45 5.04 -27.26 45.47
CA ALA A 45 4.47 -26.00 45.01
C ALA A 45 3.83 -26.22 43.62
N LEU A 46 2.64 -25.63 43.37
CA LEU A 46 1.87 -25.87 42.16
C LEU A 46 2.66 -25.62 40.87
N GLY A 47 3.45 -24.53 40.82
CA GLY A 47 4.29 -24.22 39.68
C GLY A 47 5.31 -25.32 39.38
N ASP A 48 5.94 -25.89 40.39
CA ASP A 48 6.93 -26.97 40.23
C ASP A 48 6.28 -28.28 39.78
N SER A 49 5.11 -28.60 40.31
CA SER A 49 4.34 -29.77 39.90
C SER A 49 3.87 -29.69 38.44
N LEU A 50 3.47 -28.50 37.97
CA LEU A 50 3.07 -28.28 36.59
C LEU A 50 4.28 -28.34 35.64
N ARG A 51 5.44 -27.82 36.05
CA ARG A 51 6.69 -27.97 35.27
C ARG A 51 7.13 -29.44 35.18
N ALA A 52 7.04 -30.18 36.33
CA ALA A 52 7.33 -31.61 36.35
C ALA A 52 6.38 -32.41 35.43
N PHE A 53 5.09 -32.06 35.40
CA PHE A 53 4.14 -32.64 34.47
C PHE A 53 4.54 -32.38 33.02
N SER A 54 4.84 -31.12 32.65
CA SER A 54 5.27 -30.76 31.31
C SER A 54 6.53 -31.51 30.86
N ALA A 55 7.48 -31.69 31.79
CA ALA A 55 8.72 -32.44 31.53
C ALA A 55 8.48 -33.94 31.32
N GLN A 56 7.54 -34.55 32.06
CA GLN A 56 7.27 -35.99 31.96
C GLN A 56 6.33 -36.33 30.82
N SER A 57 5.37 -35.46 30.51
CA SER A 57 4.36 -35.70 29.47
C SER A 57 4.75 -35.17 28.08
N GLY A 58 5.71 -34.28 28.03
CA GLY A 58 6.04 -33.53 26.80
C GLY A 58 4.98 -32.49 26.40
N ILE A 59 3.97 -32.23 27.22
CA ILE A 59 2.87 -31.31 26.92
C ILE A 59 3.05 -30.02 27.70
N PRO A 60 3.15 -28.85 27.03
CA PRO A 60 3.32 -27.57 27.69
C PRO A 60 2.10 -27.16 28.50
N VAL A 61 2.33 -26.67 29.74
CA VAL A 61 1.31 -26.02 30.58
C VAL A 61 1.72 -24.58 30.79
N ILE A 62 0.89 -23.65 30.31
CA ILE A 62 1.15 -22.21 30.38
C ILE A 62 0.42 -21.60 31.57
N PHE A 63 1.17 -20.94 32.47
CA PHE A 63 0.65 -20.22 33.61
C PHE A 63 1.57 -19.05 33.97
N SER A 64 1.07 -18.04 34.68
CA SER A 64 1.91 -16.99 35.26
C SER A 64 2.32 -17.34 36.68
N GLU A 65 3.52 -16.94 37.12
CA GLU A 65 4.00 -17.15 38.50
C GLU A 65 2.99 -16.62 39.52
N LYS A 66 2.36 -15.50 39.27
CA LYS A 66 1.34 -14.89 40.13
C LYS A 66 0.09 -15.77 40.30
N GLN A 67 -0.26 -16.59 39.31
CA GLN A 67 -1.41 -17.50 39.41
C GLN A 67 -1.15 -18.73 40.31
N VAL A 68 0.08 -19.18 40.39
CA VAL A 68 0.48 -20.38 41.13
C VAL A 68 1.16 -20.08 42.46
N ASP A 69 1.50 -18.83 42.72
CA ASP A 69 2.16 -18.40 43.96
C ASP A 69 1.33 -18.70 45.19
N GLY A 70 1.97 -19.28 46.20
CA GLY A 70 1.32 -19.72 47.43
C GLY A 70 0.37 -20.93 47.31
N LYS A 71 0.25 -21.57 46.15
CA LYS A 71 -0.59 -22.74 45.89
C LYS A 71 0.26 -24.01 45.84
N SER A 72 -0.28 -25.13 46.31
CA SER A 72 0.38 -26.45 46.30
C SER A 72 -0.47 -27.47 45.52
N ALA A 73 0.21 -28.41 44.89
CA ALA A 73 -0.40 -29.55 44.25
C ALA A 73 -0.26 -30.81 45.08
N ALA A 74 -1.28 -31.66 45.10
CA ALA A 74 -1.20 -32.99 45.67
C ALA A 74 -0.34 -33.93 44.81
N ALA A 75 0.26 -34.95 45.38
CA ALA A 75 0.99 -35.96 44.63
C ALA A 75 0.05 -36.74 43.70
N ILE A 76 0.46 -36.93 42.44
CA ILE A 76 -0.26 -37.78 41.50
C ILE A 76 0.68 -38.86 40.96
N ARG A 77 0.19 -40.12 40.93
CA ARG A 77 0.90 -41.26 40.34
C ARG A 77 -0.06 -42.14 39.58
N GLY A 78 0.29 -42.52 38.36
CA GLY A 78 -0.51 -43.41 37.51
C GLY A 78 -0.62 -42.96 36.07
N THR A 79 -1.49 -43.62 35.35
CA THR A 79 -1.72 -43.37 33.91
C THR A 79 -2.98 -42.54 33.71
N PHE A 80 -2.86 -41.32 33.24
CA PHE A 80 -3.95 -40.36 33.05
C PHE A 80 -4.02 -39.90 31.61
N THR A 81 -5.13 -39.33 31.18
CA THR A 81 -5.11 -38.44 30.03
C THR A 81 -4.44 -37.15 30.44
N PRO A 82 -3.71 -36.46 29.55
CA PRO A 82 -3.00 -35.23 29.91
C PRO A 82 -3.86 -34.18 30.61
N LEU A 83 -5.06 -33.95 30.11
CA LEU A 83 -6.05 -33.04 30.72
C LEU A 83 -6.40 -33.44 32.15
N ALA A 84 -6.74 -34.70 32.36
CA ALA A 84 -7.11 -35.20 33.69
C ALA A 84 -5.95 -35.12 34.70
N ALA A 85 -4.70 -35.25 34.26
CA ALA A 85 -3.53 -35.08 35.10
C ALA A 85 -3.37 -33.63 35.58
N VAL A 86 -3.53 -32.67 34.65
CA VAL A 86 -3.45 -31.22 35.00
C VAL A 86 -4.63 -30.80 35.87
N GLU A 87 -5.86 -31.24 35.58
CA GLU A 87 -7.03 -30.96 36.40
C GLU A 87 -6.82 -31.43 37.86
N ARG A 88 -6.19 -32.58 38.01
CA ARG A 88 -5.89 -33.12 39.35
C ARG A 88 -4.80 -32.36 40.07
N LEU A 89 -3.81 -31.84 39.37
CA LEU A 89 -2.77 -30.97 39.95
C LEU A 89 -3.30 -29.63 40.43
N ILE A 90 -4.33 -29.07 39.73
CA ILE A 90 -4.92 -27.78 40.09
C ILE A 90 -6.17 -27.89 40.98
N GLU A 91 -6.56 -29.11 41.38
CA GLU A 91 -7.72 -29.33 42.20
C GLU A 91 -7.63 -28.59 43.55
N GLY A 92 -8.66 -27.83 43.92
CA GLY A 92 -8.70 -27.01 45.13
C GLY A 92 -7.92 -25.68 45.06
N THR A 93 -7.28 -25.35 43.93
CA THR A 93 -6.45 -24.14 43.82
C THR A 93 -7.23 -22.93 43.30
N GLY A 94 -8.52 -23.09 42.92
CA GLY A 94 -9.32 -22.02 42.29
C GLY A 94 -8.90 -21.69 40.84
N LEU A 95 -8.09 -22.55 40.23
CA LEU A 95 -7.72 -22.45 38.82
C LEU A 95 -8.53 -23.48 37.99
N ARG A 96 -8.67 -23.19 36.73
CA ARG A 96 -9.18 -24.10 35.70
C ARG A 96 -8.18 -24.22 34.56
N VAL A 97 -8.10 -25.41 33.98
CA VAL A 97 -7.31 -25.61 32.77
C VAL A 97 -8.19 -25.39 31.53
N VAL A 98 -7.63 -24.76 30.55
CA VAL A 98 -8.24 -24.57 29.23
C VAL A 98 -7.26 -25.11 28.19
N GLU A 99 -7.76 -25.96 27.32
CA GLU A 99 -6.96 -26.53 26.23
C GLU A 99 -6.71 -25.45 25.18
N GLY A 100 -5.43 -25.16 24.94
CA GLY A 100 -4.96 -24.20 23.93
C GLY A 100 -4.70 -24.87 22.59
N GLN A 101 -4.44 -24.08 21.55
CA GLN A 101 -4.07 -24.62 20.24
C GLN A 101 -2.74 -25.39 20.30
N GLY A 102 -2.60 -26.46 19.53
CA GLY A 102 -1.40 -27.28 19.49
C GLY A 102 -1.20 -28.26 20.66
N GLY A 103 -2.25 -28.59 21.43
CA GLY A 103 -2.15 -29.54 22.53
C GLY A 103 -1.53 -28.96 23.81
N THR A 104 -1.51 -27.64 23.96
CA THR A 104 -1.03 -26.94 25.17
C THR A 104 -2.16 -26.75 26.17
N PHE A 105 -1.84 -26.70 27.47
CA PHE A 105 -2.79 -26.35 28.52
C PHE A 105 -2.51 -24.95 29.06
N VAL A 106 -3.57 -24.14 29.23
CA VAL A 106 -3.48 -22.77 29.78
C VAL A 106 -4.29 -22.71 31.07
N LEU A 107 -3.70 -22.25 32.16
CA LEU A 107 -4.41 -22.05 33.42
C LEU A 107 -5.07 -20.67 33.46
N ARG A 108 -6.33 -20.63 33.96
CA ARG A 108 -7.08 -19.40 34.23
C ARG A 108 -7.76 -19.47 35.59
N GLU A 109 -8.04 -18.33 36.21
CA GLU A 109 -8.79 -18.26 37.46
C GLU A 109 -10.25 -18.64 37.22
N ALA A 110 -10.84 -19.43 38.12
CA ALA A 110 -12.26 -19.76 38.07
C ALA A 110 -13.05 -18.54 38.57
N GLY A 111 -13.59 -17.71 37.67
CA GLY A 111 -14.39 -16.53 38.02
C GLY A 111 -15.62 -16.89 38.83
N ALA A 112 -15.93 -16.09 39.87
CA ALA A 112 -17.13 -16.20 40.68
C ALA A 112 -18.37 -15.83 39.83
N SER A 113 -19.20 -16.81 39.46
CA SER A 113 -20.53 -16.59 38.94
C SER A 113 -21.57 -17.27 39.86
N GLY A 114 -22.62 -16.52 40.16
CA GLY A 114 -23.65 -16.78 41.15
C GLY A 114 -24.36 -18.14 41.04
N GLN A 115 -24.94 -18.53 42.15
CA GLN A 115 -25.53 -19.83 42.48
C GLN A 115 -26.64 -20.26 41.53
N PRO A 116 -26.80 -21.59 41.34
CA PRO A 116 -27.95 -22.18 40.68
C PRO A 116 -29.06 -22.60 41.65
N SER A 117 -30.29 -22.35 41.28
CA SER A 117 -31.45 -22.95 41.90
C SER A 117 -31.72 -24.38 41.32
N THR A 118 -31.83 -25.29 42.23
CA THR A 118 -32.16 -26.73 42.01
C THR A 118 -33.53 -26.97 41.36
N ARG A 119 -33.62 -27.88 40.38
CA ARG A 119 -34.69 -28.89 40.38
C ARG A 119 -34.32 -30.11 39.53
N ALA A 120 -34.49 -31.29 40.16
CA ALA A 120 -34.23 -32.59 39.59
C ALA A 120 -35.27 -33.00 38.52
N GLY A 121 -34.87 -33.84 37.60
CA GLY A 121 -35.72 -34.52 36.64
C GLY A 121 -34.89 -35.49 35.81
N ASP A 122 -34.98 -36.81 36.19
CA ASP A 122 -34.42 -37.93 35.45
C ASP A 122 -34.90 -38.01 34.02
N THR A 123 -33.98 -38.20 33.08
CA THR A 123 -34.19 -39.12 31.95
C THR A 123 -32.87 -39.41 31.23
N THR A 124 -32.61 -40.70 31.09
CA THR A 124 -31.54 -41.34 30.31
C THR A 124 -31.54 -40.90 28.85
N ALA A 125 -30.40 -40.42 28.35
CA ALA A 125 -30.12 -40.31 26.91
C ALA A 125 -28.63 -40.55 26.66
N GLU A 126 -28.38 -41.31 25.64
CA GLU A 126 -27.16 -41.79 25.00
C GLU A 126 -26.10 -40.67 24.72
N PRO A 127 -24.81 -40.96 24.73
CA PRO A 127 -23.78 -39.90 24.60
C PRO A 127 -23.72 -39.35 23.16
N ALA A 128 -24.19 -38.13 23.02
CA ALA A 128 -23.97 -37.36 21.80
C ALA A 128 -22.49 -37.02 21.64
N ARG A 129 -21.92 -37.37 20.49
CA ARG A 129 -20.58 -36.93 20.05
C ARG A 129 -20.56 -35.42 19.99
N VAL A 130 -19.74 -34.81 20.86
CA VAL A 130 -19.45 -33.37 20.78
C VAL A 130 -18.60 -33.13 19.53
N ALA A 131 -19.20 -32.58 18.50
CA ALA A 131 -18.50 -32.03 17.37
C ALA A 131 -17.77 -30.76 17.85
N VAL A 132 -16.46 -30.75 17.72
CA VAL A 132 -15.65 -29.55 17.94
C VAL A 132 -15.99 -28.55 16.83
N SER A 133 -16.90 -27.63 17.13
CA SER A 133 -17.24 -26.52 16.26
C SER A 133 -16.05 -25.56 16.28
N ARG A 134 -15.21 -25.57 15.21
CA ARG A 134 -14.44 -24.37 14.85
C ARG A 134 -15.46 -23.28 14.57
N ALA A 135 -15.37 -22.18 15.29
CA ALA A 135 -16.16 -21.01 15.00
C ALA A 135 -15.99 -20.64 13.53
N PRO A 136 -17.04 -20.09 12.87
CA PRO A 136 -16.91 -19.57 11.52
C PRO A 136 -15.76 -18.57 11.48
N GLU A 137 -15.01 -18.55 10.38
CA GLU A 137 -14.30 -17.35 9.93
C GLU A 137 -15.42 -16.32 9.70
N GLN A 138 -15.75 -15.61 10.74
CA GLN A 138 -16.78 -14.59 10.75
C GLN A 138 -16.26 -13.48 9.83
N LEU A 139 -17.17 -12.87 9.06
CA LEU A 139 -16.98 -11.50 8.62
C LEU A 139 -16.35 -10.74 9.79
N PRO A 140 -15.35 -9.88 9.57
CA PRO A 140 -14.40 -9.47 10.61
C PRO A 140 -15.15 -9.09 11.89
N GLU A 141 -15.03 -9.90 12.90
CA GLU A 141 -15.08 -9.39 14.24
C GLU A 141 -13.98 -8.32 14.28
N LEU A 142 -14.29 -7.13 14.71
CA LEU A 142 -13.33 -6.13 15.11
C LEU A 142 -12.48 -6.77 16.22
N ARG A 143 -11.48 -7.56 15.82
CA ARG A 143 -10.59 -8.23 16.76
C ARG A 143 -9.64 -7.20 17.30
N ALA A 144 -9.78 -6.89 18.57
CA ALA A 144 -8.89 -6.04 19.34
C ALA A 144 -7.43 -6.54 19.46
N ASP A 145 -7.09 -7.67 18.81
CA ASP A 145 -5.83 -8.37 19.04
C ASP A 145 -4.88 -8.43 17.84
N THR A 146 -5.13 -7.69 16.76
CA THR A 146 -4.16 -7.57 15.69
C THR A 146 -3.08 -6.55 16.12
N VAL A 147 -1.88 -7.01 16.42
CA VAL A 147 -0.76 -6.12 16.74
C VAL A 147 -0.43 -5.30 15.50
N VAL A 148 -0.76 -4.01 15.53
CA VAL A 148 -0.38 -3.05 14.49
C VAL A 148 1.13 -2.87 14.57
N VAL A 149 1.83 -3.04 13.45
CA VAL A 149 3.30 -2.90 13.37
C VAL A 149 3.72 -1.62 12.67
N THR A 150 2.80 -0.93 11.98
CA THR A 150 3.10 0.28 11.18
C THR A 150 3.04 1.54 12.04
N GLY A 151 4.04 2.43 11.89
CA GLY A 151 4.07 3.76 12.52
C GLY A 151 4.87 3.86 13.81
N THR A 152 5.55 2.79 14.25
CA THR A 152 6.44 2.80 15.41
C THR A 152 7.60 1.82 15.25
N SER A 153 8.74 2.13 15.85
CA SER A 153 9.87 1.22 16.04
C SER A 153 9.80 0.48 17.39
N LEU A 154 8.84 0.82 18.24
CA LEU A 154 8.65 0.20 19.56
C LEU A 154 7.91 -1.13 19.40
N ARG A 155 8.56 -2.20 19.81
CA ARG A 155 8.02 -3.55 19.72
C ARG A 155 6.83 -3.76 20.65
N GLY A 156 5.75 -4.36 20.15
CA GLY A 156 4.58 -4.72 20.95
C GLY A 156 3.73 -3.54 21.43
N LEU A 157 3.90 -2.37 20.83
CA LEU A 157 3.04 -1.20 21.00
C LEU A 157 2.39 -0.83 19.68
N ALA A 158 1.10 -0.57 19.70
CA ALA A 158 0.44 0.10 18.59
C ALA A 158 0.72 1.61 18.66
N PRO A 159 0.95 2.31 17.53
CA PRO A 159 1.15 3.76 17.53
C PRO A 159 -0.20 4.48 17.67
N GLU A 160 -0.87 4.33 18.81
CA GLU A 160 -2.24 4.81 19.03
C GLU A 160 -2.40 6.35 18.94
N SER A 161 -1.28 7.11 18.99
CA SER A 161 -1.28 8.56 18.77
C SER A 161 -1.40 8.97 17.29
N SER A 162 -1.22 8.04 16.34
CA SER A 162 -1.38 8.26 14.89
C SER A 162 -2.53 7.42 14.34
N PRO A 163 -3.26 7.88 13.31
CA PRO A 163 -4.35 7.12 12.70
C PRO A 163 -3.80 5.96 11.86
N VAL A 164 -4.00 4.73 12.30
CA VAL A 164 -3.71 3.52 11.53
C VAL A 164 -5.00 2.77 11.27
N GLU A 165 -5.27 2.49 10.00
CA GLU A 165 -6.33 1.59 9.58
C GLU A 165 -5.75 0.25 9.19
N THR A 166 -6.36 -0.83 9.68
CA THR A 166 -5.96 -2.20 9.35
C THR A 166 -7.09 -2.90 8.61
N PHE A 167 -6.77 -3.43 7.45
CA PHE A 167 -7.66 -4.22 6.62
C PHE A 167 -7.20 -5.68 6.65
N SER A 168 -8.00 -6.53 7.25
CA SER A 168 -7.73 -7.97 7.36
C SER A 168 -7.84 -8.68 6.01
N ARG A 169 -7.25 -9.88 5.91
CA ARG A 169 -7.42 -10.76 4.74
C ARG A 169 -8.89 -10.98 4.36
N ALA A 170 -9.76 -11.16 5.37
CA ALA A 170 -11.18 -11.38 5.14
C ALA A 170 -11.84 -10.16 4.50
N GLU A 171 -11.51 -8.93 4.92
CA GLU A 171 -11.99 -7.68 4.31
C GLU A 171 -11.46 -7.51 2.89
N ILE A 172 -10.16 -7.77 2.66
CA ILE A 172 -9.54 -7.66 1.35
C ILE A 172 -10.22 -8.60 0.35
N LEU A 173 -10.30 -9.89 0.67
CA LEU A 173 -10.91 -10.89 -0.20
C LEU A 173 -12.44 -10.73 -0.28
N GLY A 174 -13.07 -10.29 0.81
CA GLY A 174 -14.50 -9.99 0.90
C GLY A 174 -14.94 -8.73 0.15
N SER A 175 -14.01 -7.89 -0.31
CA SER A 175 -14.30 -6.71 -1.13
C SER A 175 -14.54 -7.04 -2.61
N GLY A 176 -14.26 -8.29 -3.03
CA GLY A 176 -14.46 -8.75 -4.41
C GLY A 176 -13.35 -8.38 -5.39
N VAL A 177 -12.29 -7.74 -4.93
CA VAL A 177 -11.10 -7.38 -5.73
C VAL A 177 -10.27 -8.61 -6.12
N THR A 178 -9.47 -8.47 -7.18
CA THR A 178 -8.62 -9.53 -7.72
C THR A 178 -7.14 -9.21 -7.62
N SER A 179 -6.78 -7.95 -7.32
CA SER A 179 -5.41 -7.51 -7.17
C SER A 179 -5.25 -6.58 -5.97
N THR A 180 -4.02 -6.49 -5.47
CA THR A 180 -3.64 -5.57 -4.40
C THR A 180 -3.85 -4.11 -4.80
N GLU A 181 -3.55 -3.78 -6.06
CA GLU A 181 -3.82 -2.47 -6.62
C GLU A 181 -5.31 -2.10 -6.54
N GLN A 182 -6.21 -2.99 -7.01
CA GLN A 182 -7.65 -2.75 -6.95
C GLN A 182 -8.10 -2.50 -5.51
N PHE A 183 -7.56 -3.23 -4.52
CA PHE A 183 -7.90 -3.00 -3.13
C PHE A 183 -7.46 -1.61 -2.65
N ILE A 184 -6.23 -1.21 -2.91
CA ILE A 184 -5.72 0.12 -2.52
C ILE A 184 -6.52 1.23 -3.21
N ARG A 185 -6.88 1.05 -4.47
CA ARG A 185 -7.64 2.02 -5.26
C ARG A 185 -9.05 2.31 -4.72
N ILE A 186 -9.72 1.31 -4.11
CA ILE A 186 -11.07 1.50 -3.55
C ILE A 186 -11.08 2.13 -2.16
N LEU A 187 -9.93 2.37 -1.53
CA LEU A 187 -9.86 3.07 -0.25
C LEU A 187 -10.20 4.56 -0.45
N PRO A 188 -11.12 5.14 0.36
CA PRO A 188 -11.52 6.54 0.19
C PRO A 188 -10.35 7.53 0.29
N GLN A 189 -9.39 7.29 1.19
CA GLN A 189 -8.21 8.12 1.39
C GLN A 189 -7.14 7.97 0.30
N ASN A 190 -7.28 6.98 -0.60
CA ASN A 190 -6.39 6.82 -1.73
C ASN A 190 -6.97 7.51 -2.97
N PHE A 191 -6.16 8.34 -3.62
CA PHE A 191 -6.51 8.94 -4.90
C PHE A 191 -6.09 8.03 -6.06
N GLY A 192 -6.97 7.83 -7.02
CA GLY A 192 -6.73 6.93 -8.16
C GLY A 192 -5.86 7.53 -9.27
N GLY A 193 -5.44 8.80 -9.16
CA GLY A 193 -4.55 9.45 -10.11
C GLY A 193 -3.07 9.17 -9.85
N GLY A 194 -2.23 9.61 -10.76
CA GLY A 194 -0.80 9.33 -10.75
C GLY A 194 -0.46 8.03 -11.47
N SER A 195 0.52 7.27 -10.96
CA SER A 195 0.99 6.04 -11.61
C SER A 195 0.08 4.87 -11.31
N THR A 196 -0.75 4.48 -12.28
CA THR A 196 -1.64 3.32 -12.24
C THR A 196 -1.65 2.59 -13.58
N GLU A 197 -2.24 1.41 -13.65
CA GLU A 197 -2.43 0.68 -14.92
C GLU A 197 -3.36 1.43 -15.90
N PHE A 198 -4.23 2.30 -15.39
CA PHE A 198 -5.17 3.11 -16.19
C PHE A 198 -4.55 4.42 -16.67
N THR A 199 -3.52 4.92 -15.99
CA THR A 199 -2.91 6.24 -16.24
C THR A 199 -1.51 6.12 -16.83
N SER A 200 -1.23 5.03 -17.52
CA SER A 200 0.04 4.87 -18.22
C SER A 200 0.01 5.64 -19.55
N ARG A 201 1.17 6.10 -19.96
CA ARG A 201 1.52 6.69 -21.25
C ARG A 201 0.38 7.38 -22.04
N GLY A 202 0.25 8.67 -21.90
CA GLY A 202 -0.66 9.48 -22.69
C GLY A 202 -1.80 10.13 -21.94
N LEU A 203 -1.87 9.94 -20.65
CA LEU A 203 -2.78 10.68 -19.79
C LEU A 203 -2.03 11.84 -19.14
N PRO A 204 -2.60 13.06 -19.15
CA PRO A 204 -1.84 14.29 -18.96
C PRO A 204 -1.71 14.77 -17.51
N ASP A 205 -2.03 13.95 -16.52
CA ASP A 205 -2.28 14.44 -15.19
C ASP A 205 -1.11 14.97 -14.44
N ASP A 206 -0.03 14.27 -14.51
CA ASP A 206 1.22 14.73 -13.96
C ASP A 206 2.39 14.25 -14.82
N SER A 207 3.51 14.92 -14.66
CA SER A 207 4.74 14.55 -15.36
C SER A 207 5.25 13.16 -14.97
N ASN A 208 4.76 12.59 -13.86
CA ASN A 208 5.19 11.31 -13.31
C ASN A 208 4.42 10.15 -13.92
N SER A 209 3.11 10.29 -14.16
CA SER A 209 2.33 9.25 -14.85
C SER A 209 2.85 9.00 -16.27
N GLN A 210 3.39 10.03 -16.94
CA GLN A 210 4.04 9.89 -18.26
C GLN A 210 5.31 9.03 -18.23
N ARG A 211 5.89 8.77 -17.06
CA ARG A 211 7.12 7.98 -16.86
C ARG A 211 6.82 6.53 -16.45
N ASN A 212 5.54 6.18 -16.30
CA ASN A 212 5.06 4.85 -15.97
C ASN A 212 4.95 3.95 -17.23
N PHE A 213 6.06 3.66 -17.90
CA PHE A 213 6.06 2.86 -19.13
C PHE A 213 5.76 1.38 -18.90
N ALA A 214 5.89 0.91 -17.68
CA ALA A 214 5.69 -0.46 -17.30
C ALA A 214 4.28 -0.78 -16.78
N PHE A 215 3.37 0.19 -16.79
CA PHE A 215 1.99 0.04 -16.29
C PHE A 215 1.93 -0.41 -14.82
N GLY A 216 2.86 0.07 -14.00
CA GLY A 216 2.88 -0.16 -12.57
C GLY A 216 1.86 0.71 -11.84
N SER A 217 1.55 0.34 -10.59
CA SER A 217 0.60 1.07 -9.76
C SER A 217 1.18 1.37 -8.39
N GLY A 218 1.18 2.65 -8.01
CA GLY A 218 1.60 3.15 -6.69
C GLY A 218 0.41 3.50 -5.81
N ALA A 219 0.57 3.40 -4.49
CA ALA A 219 -0.36 4.00 -3.55
C ALA A 219 -0.22 5.53 -3.56
N ASN A 220 -1.33 6.26 -3.54
CA ASN A 220 -1.35 7.72 -3.59
C ASN A 220 -2.32 8.27 -2.54
N LEU A 221 -1.86 8.32 -1.29
CA LEU A 221 -2.68 8.81 -0.20
C LEU A 221 -2.93 10.32 -0.33
N ARG A 222 -4.19 10.74 -0.18
CA ARG A 222 -4.63 12.14 -0.18
C ARG A 222 -4.26 12.96 -1.43
N GLY A 223 -3.89 12.27 -2.53
CA GLY A 223 -3.54 12.95 -3.79
C GLY A 223 -2.19 13.66 -3.81
N LEU A 224 -1.32 13.43 -2.82
CA LEU A 224 0.00 14.08 -2.77
C LEU A 224 1.03 13.47 -3.71
N GLY A 225 0.66 12.40 -4.42
CA GLY A 225 1.52 11.67 -5.35
C GLY A 225 2.02 10.35 -4.77
N ALA A 226 2.24 9.37 -5.66
CA ALA A 226 2.72 8.06 -5.23
C ALA A 226 4.14 8.12 -4.65
N GLY A 227 4.94 9.09 -5.06
CA GLY A 227 6.28 9.36 -4.50
C GLY A 227 6.29 9.98 -3.10
N ALA A 228 5.13 10.43 -2.60
CA ALA A 228 4.94 10.95 -1.25
C ALA A 228 4.30 9.92 -0.30
N THR A 229 3.96 8.73 -0.81
CA THR A 229 3.38 7.63 -0.04
C THR A 229 4.36 6.47 0.05
N LEU A 230 4.85 6.19 1.25
CA LEU A 230 5.78 5.07 1.46
C LEU A 230 5.02 3.74 1.42
N THR A 231 5.39 2.85 0.50
CA THR A 231 4.89 1.48 0.45
C THR A 231 5.93 0.50 0.98
N LEU A 232 5.50 -0.36 1.91
CA LEU A 232 6.34 -1.38 2.56
C LEU A 232 5.77 -2.78 2.35
N LEU A 233 6.64 -3.77 2.37
CA LEU A 233 6.31 -5.20 2.42
C LEU A 233 6.88 -5.79 3.71
N ASN A 234 6.01 -6.23 4.63
CA ASN A 234 6.41 -6.69 5.97
C ASN A 234 7.30 -5.67 6.73
N GLY A 235 7.05 -4.35 6.55
CA GLY A 235 7.85 -3.28 7.13
C GLY A 235 9.13 -2.93 6.36
N ALA A 236 9.54 -3.71 5.37
CA ALA A 236 10.73 -3.47 4.56
C ALA A 236 10.41 -2.63 3.31
N ARG A 237 11.33 -1.74 2.93
CA ARG A 237 11.27 -1.00 1.66
C ARG A 237 11.56 -1.93 0.48
N LEU A 238 10.89 -1.68 -0.64
CA LEU A 238 11.13 -2.34 -1.93
C LEU A 238 11.82 -1.39 -2.91
N ALA A 239 12.53 -1.97 -3.88
CA ALA A 239 13.07 -1.22 -5.01
C ALA A 239 11.94 -0.55 -5.80
N PRO A 240 12.07 0.75 -6.10
CA PRO A 240 11.00 1.49 -6.76
C PRO A 240 10.90 1.13 -8.24
N ALA A 241 9.71 1.33 -8.79
CA ALA A 241 9.40 1.23 -10.22
C ALA A 241 9.48 2.61 -10.90
N SER A 242 9.14 2.69 -12.18
CA SER A 242 9.22 3.82 -13.09
C SER A 242 10.63 4.24 -13.51
N THR A 243 10.71 5.10 -14.51
CA THR A 243 11.99 5.60 -15.04
C THR A 243 12.71 6.56 -14.11
N ILE A 244 12.03 7.07 -13.10
CA ILE A 244 12.63 7.96 -12.09
C ILE A 244 12.69 7.33 -10.70
N GLY A 245 12.05 6.18 -10.48
CA GLY A 245 12.04 5.51 -9.20
C GLY A 245 11.16 6.19 -8.15
N ASP A 246 9.93 6.60 -8.53
CA ASP A 246 9.07 7.38 -7.66
C ASP A 246 8.06 6.57 -6.84
N PHE A 247 7.78 5.29 -7.18
CA PHE A 247 6.82 4.48 -6.44
C PHE A 247 7.18 2.98 -6.41
N VAL A 248 6.65 2.27 -5.45
CA VAL A 248 6.67 0.80 -5.39
C VAL A 248 5.44 0.25 -6.13
N ASP A 249 5.64 -0.68 -7.06
CA ASP A 249 4.55 -1.28 -7.83
C ASP A 249 3.76 -2.31 -7.01
N VAL A 250 2.66 -1.87 -6.40
CA VAL A 250 1.78 -2.72 -5.58
C VAL A 250 1.05 -3.79 -6.38
N SER A 251 0.92 -3.60 -7.71
CA SER A 251 0.26 -4.58 -8.57
C SER A 251 1.05 -5.88 -8.73
N MET A 252 2.35 -5.88 -8.37
CA MET A 252 3.21 -7.06 -8.39
C MET A 252 2.96 -7.99 -7.19
N ILE A 253 2.36 -7.49 -6.09
CA ILE A 253 2.16 -8.27 -4.84
C ILE A 253 0.88 -9.10 -4.96
N PRO A 254 0.97 -10.45 -4.84
CA PRO A 254 -0.19 -11.34 -5.00
C PRO A 254 -1.16 -11.20 -3.83
N VAL A 255 -2.44 -10.88 -4.12
CA VAL A 255 -3.46 -10.64 -3.10
C VAL A 255 -3.72 -11.86 -2.21
N ASN A 256 -3.56 -13.08 -2.73
CA ASN A 256 -3.75 -14.32 -1.97
C ASN A 256 -2.64 -14.59 -0.93
N ALA A 257 -1.48 -13.95 -1.05
CA ALA A 257 -0.40 -14.05 -0.07
C ALA A 257 -0.53 -13.02 1.08
N ILE A 258 -1.44 -12.06 0.98
CA ILE A 258 -1.61 -11.00 1.97
C ILE A 258 -2.38 -11.52 3.19
N ASP A 259 -1.87 -11.19 4.38
CA ASP A 259 -2.56 -11.35 5.65
C ASP A 259 -3.42 -10.11 5.97
N ARG A 260 -2.82 -8.93 5.87
CA ARG A 260 -3.49 -7.66 6.09
C ARG A 260 -2.75 -6.51 5.41
N ILE A 261 -3.43 -5.40 5.25
CA ILE A 261 -2.85 -4.12 4.81
C ILE A 261 -3.07 -3.10 5.93
N GLU A 262 -2.00 -2.43 6.33
CA GLU A 262 -2.03 -1.36 7.32
C GLU A 262 -1.77 -0.03 6.62
N VAL A 263 -2.66 0.94 6.82
CA VAL A 263 -2.57 2.29 6.23
C VAL A 263 -2.42 3.30 7.36
N LEU A 264 -1.26 3.91 7.45
CA LEU A 264 -0.97 5.01 8.37
C LEU A 264 -1.20 6.34 7.64
N GLY A 265 -2.25 7.05 8.00
CA GLY A 265 -2.60 8.35 7.43
C GLY A 265 -1.93 9.53 8.14
N ASP A 266 -0.61 9.49 8.33
CA ASP A 266 0.16 10.53 9.05
C ASP A 266 1.60 10.58 8.54
N GLY A 267 2.25 11.74 8.62
CA GLY A 267 3.67 11.88 8.32
C GLY A 267 4.51 10.96 9.23
N ALA A 268 5.40 10.17 8.64
CA ALA A 268 6.12 9.12 9.35
C ALA A 268 7.64 9.08 9.08
N SER A 269 8.22 10.18 8.60
CA SER A 269 9.67 10.24 8.35
C SER A 269 10.52 10.15 9.61
N SER A 270 9.96 10.45 10.79
CA SER A 270 10.61 10.26 12.09
C SER A 270 10.87 8.78 12.43
N VAL A 271 10.16 7.85 11.77
CA VAL A 271 10.32 6.39 11.94
C VAL A 271 11.00 5.78 10.70
N TYR A 272 10.47 6.06 9.51
CA TYR A 272 10.86 5.38 8.28
C TYR A 272 11.85 6.15 7.40
N GLY A 273 12.10 7.45 7.65
CA GLY A 273 12.88 8.32 6.76
C GLY A 273 12.06 8.81 5.56
N GLY A 274 12.73 9.10 4.44
CA GLY A 274 12.11 9.72 3.26
C GLY A 274 10.89 9.00 2.68
N ASP A 275 10.11 9.70 1.86
CA ASP A 275 8.90 9.25 1.15
C ASP A 275 7.62 9.06 2.01
N ALA A 276 7.72 9.11 3.34
CA ALA A 276 6.59 8.96 4.24
C ALA A 276 5.92 10.32 4.55
N VAL A 277 5.54 11.08 3.55
CA VAL A 277 4.94 12.43 3.64
C VAL A 277 3.44 12.33 3.83
N ALA A 278 2.72 11.72 2.88
CA ALA A 278 1.27 11.55 2.90
C ALA A 278 0.83 10.43 3.86
N GLY A 279 1.74 9.50 4.12
CA GLY A 279 1.52 8.33 4.96
C GLY A 279 2.30 7.11 4.51
N VAL A 280 1.91 5.97 5.09
CA VAL A 280 2.55 4.67 4.83
C VAL A 280 1.49 3.62 4.52
N VAL A 281 1.71 2.82 3.50
CA VAL A 281 0.94 1.60 3.19
C VAL A 281 1.85 0.40 3.41
N ASN A 282 1.59 -0.38 4.45
CA ASN A 282 2.38 -1.57 4.77
C ASN A 282 1.57 -2.83 4.46
N ILE A 283 2.08 -3.63 3.52
CA ILE A 283 1.45 -4.87 3.08
C ILE A 283 2.11 -6.01 3.85
N ILE A 284 1.34 -6.62 4.75
CA ILE A 284 1.82 -7.72 5.59
C ILE A 284 1.41 -9.04 4.93
N LEU A 285 2.40 -9.89 4.69
CA LEU A 285 2.20 -11.21 4.10
C LEU A 285 1.90 -12.26 5.17
N ARG A 286 1.22 -13.32 4.77
CA ARG A 286 0.96 -14.49 5.62
C ARG A 286 2.27 -15.16 6.01
N ASP A 287 2.37 -15.58 7.25
CA ASP A 287 3.55 -16.25 7.79
C ASP A 287 3.25 -17.50 8.65
N ASP A 288 1.99 -17.79 9.02
CA ASP A 288 1.61 -18.80 10.00
C ASP A 288 0.51 -19.79 9.51
N PHE A 289 0.57 -20.23 8.28
CA PHE A 289 -0.40 -21.20 7.75
C PHE A 289 0.14 -22.64 7.82
N ASP A 290 -0.68 -23.60 8.27
CA ASP A 290 -0.38 -25.04 8.24
C ASP A 290 -1.43 -25.76 7.39
N GLY A 291 -1.01 -26.52 6.39
CA GLY A 291 -1.83 -27.23 5.44
C GLY A 291 -1.65 -26.78 4.01
N ALA A 292 -2.66 -27.02 3.18
CA ALA A 292 -2.69 -26.60 1.79
C ALA A 292 -3.96 -25.80 1.50
N GLU A 293 -3.85 -24.73 0.72
CA GLU A 293 -5.01 -23.93 0.27
C GLU A 293 -4.89 -23.70 -1.24
N THR A 294 -5.91 -24.11 -1.98
CA THR A 294 -6.05 -23.84 -3.43
C THR A 294 -7.15 -22.81 -3.63
N SER A 295 -6.89 -21.77 -4.39
CA SER A 295 -7.89 -20.78 -4.79
C SER A 295 -7.93 -20.64 -6.30
N LEU A 296 -9.12 -20.68 -6.87
CA LEU A 296 -9.38 -20.47 -8.29
C LEU A 296 -10.45 -19.39 -8.43
N ARG A 297 -10.25 -18.46 -9.35
CA ARG A 297 -11.23 -17.43 -9.68
C ARG A 297 -11.29 -17.26 -11.19
N PHE A 298 -12.50 -17.14 -11.71
CA PHE A 298 -12.78 -16.77 -13.08
C PHE A 298 -13.76 -15.61 -13.07
N GLY A 299 -13.51 -14.57 -13.86
CA GLY A 299 -14.37 -13.40 -13.98
C GLY A 299 -14.43 -12.89 -15.43
N SER A 300 -15.49 -12.16 -15.74
CA SER A 300 -15.68 -11.53 -17.03
C SER A 300 -16.56 -10.28 -16.90
N VAL A 301 -16.32 -9.30 -17.76
CA VAL A 301 -17.25 -8.20 -17.97
C VAL A 301 -18.50 -8.69 -18.69
N THR A 302 -19.64 -8.01 -18.48
CA THR A 302 -20.88 -8.35 -19.19
C THR A 302 -20.97 -7.71 -20.58
N GLN A 303 -20.17 -6.68 -20.83
CA GLN A 303 -19.99 -6.03 -22.11
C GLN A 303 -18.50 -5.98 -22.47
N GLY A 304 -18.13 -6.51 -23.64
CA GLY A 304 -16.75 -6.61 -24.09
C GLY A 304 -16.12 -7.98 -23.90
N ALA A 305 -14.84 -8.09 -24.21
CA ALA A 305 -14.11 -9.35 -24.25
C ALA A 305 -13.13 -9.56 -23.07
N LEU A 306 -13.17 -8.70 -22.05
CA LEU A 306 -12.28 -8.86 -20.91
C LEU A 306 -12.71 -10.06 -20.05
N GLU A 307 -11.84 -11.04 -19.98
CA GLU A 307 -11.91 -12.18 -19.07
C GLU A 307 -10.71 -12.15 -18.12
N GLU A 308 -10.91 -12.70 -16.94
CA GLU A 308 -9.88 -12.75 -15.89
C GLU A 308 -9.85 -14.15 -15.26
N VAL A 309 -8.65 -14.69 -15.13
CA VAL A 309 -8.38 -15.96 -14.44
C VAL A 309 -7.32 -15.75 -13.38
N GLN A 310 -7.58 -16.23 -12.18
CA GLN A 310 -6.62 -16.25 -11.09
C GLN A 310 -6.59 -17.65 -10.48
N ALA A 311 -5.39 -18.17 -10.28
CA ALA A 311 -5.16 -19.44 -9.60
C ALA A 311 -4.03 -19.27 -8.57
N SER A 312 -4.25 -19.72 -7.35
CA SER A 312 -3.21 -19.70 -6.33
C SER A 312 -3.16 -21.00 -5.54
N GLN A 313 -1.95 -21.34 -5.11
CA GLN A 313 -1.68 -22.47 -4.24
C GLN A 313 -0.80 -22.02 -3.10
N SER A 314 -1.28 -22.18 -1.86
CA SER A 314 -0.49 -22.00 -0.65
C SER A 314 -0.21 -23.36 0.00
N LEU A 315 1.01 -23.56 0.43
CA LEU A 315 1.47 -24.76 1.14
C LEU A 315 2.24 -24.31 2.37
N GLY A 316 1.77 -24.68 3.53
CA GLY A 316 2.37 -24.31 4.81
C GLY A 316 2.65 -25.52 5.69
N ARG A 317 3.68 -25.45 6.48
CA ARG A 317 4.02 -26.44 7.50
C ARG A 317 4.53 -25.75 8.74
N SER A 318 3.92 -26.10 9.87
CA SER A 318 4.36 -25.67 11.19
C SER A 318 5.01 -26.84 11.96
N TRP A 319 6.00 -26.52 12.78
CA TRP A 319 6.68 -27.43 13.69
C TRP A 319 7.02 -26.71 14.98
N GLN A 320 7.56 -27.43 15.95
CA GLN A 320 7.94 -26.80 17.23
C GLN A 320 8.95 -25.65 17.02
N GLY A 321 8.51 -24.44 17.32
CA GLY A 321 9.31 -23.23 17.24
C GLY A 321 9.46 -22.63 15.85
N GLY A 322 8.78 -23.16 14.81
CA GLY A 322 8.91 -22.59 13.46
C GLY A 322 7.78 -22.91 12.52
N ASN A 323 7.80 -22.27 11.35
CA ASN A 323 6.93 -22.55 10.24
C ASN A 323 7.58 -22.17 8.92
N LEU A 324 7.06 -22.69 7.84
CA LEU A 324 7.40 -22.33 6.46
C LEU A 324 6.11 -22.31 5.64
N LEU A 325 5.89 -21.23 4.91
CA LEU A 325 4.76 -21.04 4.01
C LEU A 325 5.25 -20.64 2.62
N GLY A 326 4.77 -21.32 1.59
CA GLY A 326 4.96 -20.95 0.19
C GLY A 326 3.59 -20.63 -0.45
N THR A 327 3.48 -19.53 -1.17
CA THR A 327 2.29 -19.16 -1.96
C THR A 327 2.71 -18.83 -3.38
N TYR A 328 2.15 -19.55 -4.35
CA TYR A 328 2.27 -19.25 -5.78
C TYR A 328 0.93 -18.72 -6.29
N GLU A 329 0.97 -17.70 -7.14
CA GLU A 329 -0.21 -17.13 -7.80
C GLU A 329 0.06 -16.93 -9.29
N TYR A 330 -0.88 -17.39 -10.11
CA TYR A 330 -1.01 -17.06 -11.53
C TYR A 330 -2.21 -16.16 -11.74
N PHE A 331 -2.04 -15.08 -12.45
CA PHE A 331 -3.08 -14.11 -12.81
C PHE A 331 -3.00 -13.82 -14.31
N ASN A 332 -4.13 -13.87 -14.99
CA ASN A 332 -4.25 -13.50 -16.40
C ASN A 332 -5.54 -12.70 -16.63
N ARG A 333 -5.44 -11.57 -17.31
CA ARG A 333 -6.57 -10.71 -17.68
C ARG A 333 -6.42 -10.27 -19.13
N GLY A 334 -7.51 -10.36 -19.89
CA GLY A 334 -7.64 -9.81 -21.23
C GLY A 334 -7.73 -8.28 -21.22
N SER A 335 -7.58 -7.63 -22.38
CA SER A 335 -7.78 -6.17 -22.51
C SER A 335 -9.25 -5.80 -22.60
N LEU A 336 -9.57 -4.56 -22.17
CA LEU A 336 -10.87 -3.92 -22.40
C LEU A 336 -10.67 -2.83 -23.45
N ARG A 337 -11.36 -2.92 -24.57
CA ARG A 337 -11.24 -1.95 -25.67
C ARG A 337 -12.27 -0.83 -25.54
N LEU A 338 -11.97 0.33 -26.11
CA LEU A 338 -12.93 1.43 -26.22
C LEU A 338 -14.17 1.02 -27.03
N ALA A 339 -14.00 0.20 -28.07
CA ALA A 339 -15.11 -0.36 -28.84
C ALA A 339 -16.08 -1.21 -28.00
N ASP A 340 -15.64 -1.77 -26.88
CA ASP A 340 -16.47 -2.55 -25.94
C ASP A 340 -17.32 -1.64 -25.03
N ARG A 341 -17.14 -0.32 -25.10
CA ARG A 341 -17.81 0.68 -24.26
C ARG A 341 -18.42 1.80 -25.13
N PRO A 342 -19.53 1.54 -25.83
CA PRO A 342 -20.10 2.48 -26.79
C PRO A 342 -20.59 3.79 -26.16
N ASP A 343 -20.89 3.79 -24.87
CA ASP A 343 -21.33 4.98 -24.13
C ASP A 343 -20.15 5.86 -23.66
N ILE A 344 -18.92 5.31 -23.66
CA ILE A 344 -17.69 6.08 -23.46
C ILE A 344 -17.27 6.65 -24.82
N GLN A 345 -17.63 7.91 -25.06
CA GLN A 345 -17.29 8.58 -26.30
C GLN A 345 -15.90 9.20 -26.21
N PRO A 346 -14.95 8.81 -27.07
CA PRO A 346 -13.69 9.52 -27.13
C PRO A 346 -13.97 10.97 -27.55
N PRO A 347 -13.22 11.93 -27.00
CA PRO A 347 -13.35 13.30 -27.42
C PRO A 347 -13.13 13.42 -28.94
N THR A 348 -13.88 14.29 -29.61
CA THR A 348 -13.69 14.56 -31.04
C THR A 348 -12.32 15.19 -31.21
N LEU A 349 -11.42 14.47 -31.84
CA LEU A 349 -10.05 14.91 -32.01
C LEU A 349 -9.95 16.24 -32.76
N LEU A 350 -9.07 17.12 -32.34
CA LEU A 350 -8.88 18.49 -32.82
C LEU A 350 -8.63 18.63 -34.33
N ASN A 351 -8.63 17.58 -35.13
CA ASN A 351 -8.47 17.62 -36.57
C ASN A 351 -9.27 16.55 -37.34
N GLY A 352 -10.40 16.11 -36.83
CA GLY A 352 -11.32 15.24 -37.60
C GLY A 352 -10.76 13.86 -37.99
N GLY A 353 -9.70 13.40 -37.37
CA GLY A 353 -8.92 12.30 -37.87
C GLY A 353 -8.97 11.01 -37.05
N ALA A 354 -10.19 10.49 -36.67
CA ALA A 354 -10.16 9.19 -35.98
C ALA A 354 -11.45 8.36 -36.03
N ALA A 355 -12.30 8.55 -37.00
CA ALA A 355 -13.28 7.51 -37.28
C ALA A 355 -12.52 6.24 -37.74
N GLY A 356 -12.55 5.17 -36.96
CA GLY A 356 -11.91 3.89 -37.27
C GLY A 356 -10.64 3.57 -36.48
N VAL A 357 -10.09 4.50 -35.70
CA VAL A 357 -8.88 4.27 -34.88
C VAL A 357 -9.24 3.90 -33.43
N THR A 358 -10.38 4.38 -32.96
CA THR A 358 -10.89 4.12 -31.61
C THR A 358 -11.24 2.65 -31.34
N GLU A 359 -11.50 1.87 -32.39
CA GLU A 359 -11.76 0.43 -32.30
C GLU A 359 -10.61 -0.36 -31.69
N PHE A 360 -9.39 0.15 -31.82
CA PHE A 360 -8.18 -0.55 -31.36
C PHE A 360 -7.64 -0.07 -30.01
N LEU A 361 -8.17 1.04 -29.47
CA LEU A 361 -7.68 1.60 -28.21
C LEU A 361 -8.10 0.73 -27.03
N ASP A 362 -7.14 0.25 -26.26
CA ASP A 362 -7.39 -0.42 -24.98
C ASP A 362 -7.61 0.62 -23.87
N LEU A 363 -8.77 0.55 -23.21
CA LEU A 363 -9.08 1.28 -21.98
C LEU A 363 -8.39 0.66 -20.77
N LEU A 364 -8.18 -0.67 -20.83
CA LEU A 364 -7.45 -1.43 -19.82
C LEU A 364 -6.57 -2.46 -20.54
N PRO A 365 -5.26 -2.51 -20.24
CA PRO A 365 -4.34 -3.41 -20.91
C PRO A 365 -4.57 -4.88 -20.52
N ALA A 366 -4.20 -5.80 -21.41
CA ALA A 366 -4.07 -7.21 -21.06
C ALA A 366 -2.84 -7.42 -20.18
N GLN A 367 -2.96 -8.34 -19.22
CA GLN A 367 -1.92 -8.59 -18.22
C GLN A 367 -1.81 -10.07 -17.91
N GLU A 368 -0.58 -10.57 -17.81
CA GLU A 368 -0.25 -11.88 -17.24
C GLU A 368 0.79 -11.70 -16.14
N ARG A 369 0.56 -12.31 -14.98
CA ARG A 369 1.49 -12.24 -13.84
C ARG A 369 1.62 -13.59 -13.16
N GLN A 370 2.86 -13.91 -12.77
CA GLN A 370 3.21 -15.05 -11.94
C GLN A 370 3.98 -14.56 -10.73
N SER A 371 3.57 -14.97 -9.55
CA SER A 371 4.18 -14.52 -8.30
C SER A 371 4.44 -15.70 -7.37
N LEU A 372 5.57 -15.65 -6.67
CA LEU A 372 5.97 -16.61 -5.63
C LEU A 372 6.33 -15.87 -4.37
N VAL A 373 5.75 -16.26 -3.25
CA VAL A 373 6.08 -15.78 -1.91
C VAL A 373 6.50 -16.96 -1.05
N LEU A 374 7.62 -16.84 -0.36
CA LEU A 374 8.10 -17.79 0.63
C LEU A 374 8.31 -17.04 1.94
N SER A 375 7.64 -17.46 3.02
CA SER A 375 7.80 -16.89 4.36
C SER A 375 8.17 -17.99 5.33
N GLY A 376 9.16 -17.75 6.19
CA GLY A 376 9.57 -18.71 7.18
C GLY A 376 9.99 -18.03 8.48
N ARG A 377 9.70 -18.70 9.61
CA ARG A 377 10.11 -18.28 10.93
C ARG A 377 10.64 -19.45 11.71
N GLN A 378 11.70 -19.22 12.51
CA GLN A 378 12.27 -20.21 13.40
C GLN A 378 12.73 -19.59 14.70
N GLN A 379 12.24 -20.13 15.81
CA GLN A 379 12.76 -19.87 17.16
C GLN A 379 13.98 -20.75 17.43
N LEU A 380 15.10 -20.16 17.79
CA LEU A 380 16.32 -20.85 18.15
C LEU A 380 16.62 -20.66 19.64
N GLY A 381 16.33 -21.67 20.43
CA GLY A 381 16.35 -21.57 21.90
C GLY A 381 15.31 -20.58 22.39
N ASP A 382 15.52 -20.03 23.61
CA ASP A 382 14.54 -19.17 24.28
C ASP A 382 14.69 -17.68 23.91
N ARG A 383 15.77 -17.30 23.21
CA ARG A 383 16.17 -15.89 23.06
C ARG A 383 16.31 -15.40 21.64
N LEU A 384 16.37 -16.28 20.64
CA LEU A 384 16.61 -15.87 19.26
C LEU A 384 15.47 -16.31 18.36
N SER A 385 14.78 -15.36 17.74
CA SER A 385 13.80 -15.58 16.71
C SER A 385 14.33 -15.11 15.36
N LEU A 386 14.24 -15.95 14.34
CA LEU A 386 14.62 -15.62 12.97
C LEU A 386 13.38 -15.66 12.10
N SER A 387 13.21 -14.69 11.22
CA SER A 387 12.20 -14.72 10.17
C SER A 387 12.78 -14.22 8.85
N SER A 388 12.25 -14.74 7.75
CA SER A 388 12.65 -14.33 6.42
C SER A 388 11.47 -14.43 5.47
N THR A 389 11.38 -13.48 4.54
CA THR A 389 10.42 -13.50 3.45
C THR A 389 11.16 -13.30 2.14
N ALA A 390 10.88 -14.17 1.16
CA ALA A 390 11.33 -14.01 -0.21
C ALA A 390 10.11 -13.83 -1.12
N PHE A 391 10.20 -12.89 -2.03
CA PHE A 391 9.16 -12.53 -2.97
C PHE A 391 9.73 -12.43 -4.38
N TYR A 392 9.03 -13.01 -5.36
CA TYR A 392 9.34 -12.86 -6.78
C TYR A 392 8.05 -12.71 -7.56
N SER A 393 8.03 -11.79 -8.52
CA SER A 393 6.89 -11.60 -9.43
C SER A 393 7.38 -11.21 -10.81
N ASP A 394 6.81 -11.82 -11.86
CA ASP A 394 7.02 -11.51 -13.29
C ASP A 394 5.67 -11.17 -13.91
N ARG A 395 5.56 -9.96 -14.47
CA ARG A 395 4.35 -9.45 -15.09
C ARG A 395 4.62 -9.01 -16.52
N ASN A 396 3.80 -9.46 -17.43
CA ASN A 396 3.76 -9.06 -18.81
C ASN A 396 2.47 -8.27 -19.08
N VAL A 397 2.58 -7.09 -19.67
CA VAL A 397 1.46 -6.23 -20.05
C VAL A 397 1.50 -6.02 -21.54
N SER A 398 0.36 -6.09 -22.19
CA SER A 398 0.22 -5.73 -23.61
C SER A 398 -1.00 -4.84 -23.83
N THR A 399 -0.82 -3.81 -24.63
CA THR A 399 -1.88 -2.86 -24.94
C THR A 399 -1.71 -2.34 -26.36
N PHE A 400 -2.81 -1.95 -26.97
CA PHE A 400 -2.79 -1.12 -28.16
C PHE A 400 -3.12 0.31 -27.72
N GLY A 401 -2.07 1.10 -27.57
CA GLY A 401 -2.13 2.40 -26.90
C GLY A 401 -1.81 3.55 -27.82
N VAL A 402 -1.96 4.70 -27.26
CA VAL A 402 -1.72 5.99 -27.95
C VAL A 402 -0.35 6.50 -27.57
N GLY A 403 0.41 6.91 -28.55
CA GLY A 403 1.63 7.69 -28.37
C GLY A 403 1.33 9.17 -28.56
N ILE A 404 2.14 10.01 -27.94
CA ILE A 404 1.90 11.44 -27.74
C ILE A 404 2.66 12.30 -28.75
N ALA A 405 2.23 13.48 -28.86
CA ALA A 405 2.67 14.74 -29.43
C ALA A 405 1.78 15.16 -30.60
N ASN A 406 0.66 15.82 -30.30
CA ASN A 406 -0.18 16.56 -31.28
C ASN A 406 -0.72 15.73 -32.46
N THR A 407 -0.41 14.45 -32.54
CA THR A 407 -0.90 13.49 -33.51
C THR A 407 -1.25 12.21 -32.75
N ILE A 408 -2.43 11.63 -33.03
CA ILE A 408 -2.74 10.31 -32.50
C ILE A 408 -1.81 9.34 -33.17
N THR A 409 -0.94 8.79 -32.38
CA THR A 409 -0.08 7.71 -32.81
C THR A 409 -0.55 6.44 -32.14
N LEU A 410 -0.96 5.46 -32.91
CA LEU A 410 -1.41 4.18 -32.41
C LEU A 410 -0.42 3.09 -32.75
N GLY A 411 -0.26 2.19 -31.82
CA GLY A 411 0.55 1.03 -32.05
C GLY A 411 0.61 0.11 -30.83
N PRO A 412 1.10 -1.11 -31.02
CA PRO A 412 1.28 -2.04 -29.94
C PRO A 412 2.33 -1.54 -28.94
N SER A 413 2.01 -1.66 -27.68
CA SER A 413 2.93 -1.48 -26.58
C SER A 413 2.97 -2.74 -25.71
N ARG A 414 4.15 -3.15 -25.30
CA ARG A 414 4.36 -4.28 -24.39
C ARG A 414 5.32 -3.86 -23.29
N ALA A 415 5.05 -4.32 -22.09
CA ALA A 415 5.97 -4.11 -20.97
C ALA A 415 6.13 -5.41 -20.19
N GLN A 416 7.33 -5.62 -19.68
CA GLN A 416 7.63 -6.66 -18.71
C GLN A 416 8.18 -6.02 -17.45
N SER A 417 7.71 -6.45 -16.30
CA SER A 417 8.25 -6.06 -14.99
C SER A 417 8.59 -7.31 -14.19
N LYS A 418 9.79 -7.35 -13.63
CA LYS A 418 10.24 -8.40 -12.71
C LYS A 418 10.63 -7.76 -11.41
N ASN A 419 10.07 -8.26 -10.32
CA ASN A 419 10.34 -7.77 -8.99
C ASN A 419 10.82 -8.92 -8.11
N ALA A 420 11.92 -8.74 -7.41
CA ALA A 420 12.43 -9.71 -6.44
C ALA A 420 12.78 -9.00 -5.14
N ALA A 421 12.47 -9.62 -4.01
CA ALA A 421 12.87 -9.12 -2.70
C ALA A 421 13.15 -10.28 -1.74
N VAL A 422 14.11 -10.07 -0.86
CA VAL A 422 14.39 -10.94 0.29
C VAL A 422 14.55 -10.06 1.52
N THR A 423 13.83 -10.39 2.58
CA THR A 423 13.96 -9.73 3.88
C THR A 423 14.34 -10.75 4.94
N PHE A 424 15.12 -10.33 5.89
CA PHE A 424 15.56 -11.11 7.02
C PHE A 424 15.43 -10.29 8.31
N LEU A 425 14.87 -10.89 9.35
CA LEU A 425 14.75 -10.32 10.67
C LEU A 425 15.30 -11.31 11.71
N ALA A 426 16.16 -10.84 12.58
CA ALA A 426 16.65 -11.57 13.74
C ALA A 426 16.37 -10.78 15.01
N ASP A 427 15.53 -11.31 15.88
CA ASP A 427 15.24 -10.74 17.20
C ASP A 427 15.99 -11.52 18.26
N TYR A 428 16.83 -10.82 19.04
CA TYR A 428 17.58 -11.40 20.15
C TYR A 428 17.19 -10.77 21.48
N GLU A 429 16.63 -11.57 22.37
CA GLU A 429 16.31 -11.16 23.74
C GLU A 429 17.60 -11.06 24.59
N LEU A 430 18.17 -9.86 24.63
CA LEU A 430 19.37 -9.57 25.42
C LEU A 430 19.08 -9.71 26.93
N SER A 431 17.89 -9.27 27.35
CA SER A 431 17.38 -9.41 28.71
C SER A 431 15.84 -9.44 28.68
N ALA A 432 15.20 -9.70 29.84
CA ALA A 432 13.74 -9.63 29.96
C ALA A 432 13.12 -8.26 29.60
N ARG A 433 13.93 -7.21 29.48
CA ARG A 433 13.50 -5.83 29.18
C ARG A 433 14.07 -5.30 27.86
N THR A 434 15.00 -6.01 27.25
CA THR A 434 15.73 -5.49 26.07
C THR A 434 15.80 -6.53 24.99
N VAL A 435 15.29 -6.15 23.80
CA VAL A 435 15.39 -6.92 22.56
C VAL A 435 16.23 -6.16 21.56
N LEU A 436 17.16 -6.84 20.92
CA LEU A 436 17.90 -6.35 19.77
C LEU A 436 17.31 -6.98 18.51
N SER A 437 16.87 -6.14 17.59
CA SER A 437 16.36 -6.53 16.28
C SER A 437 17.37 -6.15 15.21
N PHE A 438 17.85 -7.12 14.45
CA PHE A 438 18.64 -6.91 13.25
C PHE A 438 17.78 -7.21 12.04
N GLU A 439 17.63 -6.24 11.15
CA GLU A 439 16.90 -6.37 9.91
C GLU A 439 17.85 -6.19 8.73
N ALA A 440 17.68 -6.99 7.69
CA ALA A 440 18.40 -6.82 6.43
C ALA A 440 17.45 -7.11 5.27
N GLY A 441 17.62 -6.39 4.18
CA GLY A 441 16.80 -6.56 2.99
C GLY A 441 17.55 -6.27 1.70
N TYR A 442 17.18 -7.01 0.66
CA TYR A 442 17.56 -6.73 -0.72
C TYR A 442 16.31 -6.78 -1.58
N SER A 443 16.17 -5.82 -2.46
CA SER A 443 15.09 -5.80 -3.45
C SER A 443 15.62 -5.27 -4.77
N GLU A 444 15.08 -5.80 -5.86
CA GLU A 444 15.35 -5.34 -7.22
C GLU A 444 14.07 -5.26 -8.04
N ASN A 445 13.99 -4.29 -8.93
CA ASN A 445 12.97 -4.18 -9.95
C ASN A 445 13.64 -4.03 -11.33
N HIS A 446 13.25 -4.85 -12.28
CA HIS A 446 13.60 -4.72 -13.68
C HIS A 446 12.33 -4.48 -14.48
N SER A 447 12.27 -3.39 -15.22
CA SER A 447 11.16 -3.05 -16.09
C SER A 447 11.67 -2.77 -17.51
N GLU A 448 11.07 -3.43 -18.49
CA GLU A 448 11.36 -3.21 -19.91
C GLU A 448 10.07 -2.90 -20.66
N SER A 449 10.08 -1.89 -21.52
CA SER A 449 8.96 -1.57 -22.38
C SER A 449 9.36 -1.48 -23.84
N PHE A 450 8.44 -1.91 -24.71
CA PHE A 450 8.53 -1.81 -26.15
C PHE A 450 7.29 -1.13 -26.67
N SER A 451 7.42 -0.10 -27.48
CA SER A 451 6.30 0.52 -28.17
C SER A 451 6.67 0.84 -29.60
N GLN A 452 5.73 0.63 -30.52
CA GLN A 452 5.90 0.94 -31.92
C GLN A 452 4.69 1.69 -32.45
N VAL A 453 4.91 2.89 -32.94
CA VAL A 453 3.87 3.65 -33.62
C VAL A 453 3.61 3.03 -34.99
N GLN A 454 2.34 2.73 -35.29
CA GLN A 454 1.90 2.17 -36.56
C GLN A 454 1.02 3.15 -37.37
N PHE A 455 0.44 4.14 -36.71
CA PHE A 455 -0.43 5.14 -37.32
C PHE A 455 -0.08 6.55 -36.81
N PRO A 456 -0.09 7.63 -37.61
CA PRO A 456 -0.40 7.68 -39.07
C PRO A 456 0.70 7.10 -39.97
N ALA A 457 1.89 6.89 -39.45
CA ALA A 457 3.00 6.28 -40.18
C ALA A 457 3.80 5.37 -39.23
N VAL A 458 4.37 4.30 -39.80
CA VAL A 458 5.23 3.39 -39.01
C VAL A 458 6.50 4.12 -38.59
N ALA A 459 6.70 4.25 -37.28
CA ALA A 459 7.93 4.79 -36.72
C ALA A 459 8.87 3.67 -36.24
N ALA A 460 10.13 3.99 -36.03
CA ALA A 460 11.06 3.08 -35.39
C ALA A 460 10.56 2.71 -33.98
N PRO A 461 10.69 1.45 -33.56
CA PRO A 461 10.27 1.03 -32.22
C PRO A 461 11.10 1.74 -31.17
N VAL A 462 10.44 2.13 -30.07
CA VAL A 462 11.06 2.66 -28.87
C VAL A 462 11.12 1.55 -27.83
N ARG A 463 12.27 1.37 -27.23
CA ARG A 463 12.47 0.45 -26.11
C ARG A 463 13.10 1.23 -24.97
N ASP A 464 12.60 0.99 -23.77
CA ASP A 464 13.13 1.56 -22.55
C ASP A 464 13.28 0.43 -21.53
N ALA A 465 14.37 0.42 -20.79
CA ALA A 465 14.58 -0.49 -19.67
C ALA A 465 15.06 0.28 -18.46
N THR A 466 14.52 -0.05 -17.31
CA THR A 466 14.90 0.52 -16.02
C THR A 466 15.22 -0.61 -15.06
N ASP A 467 16.39 -0.54 -14.46
CA ASP A 467 16.82 -1.40 -13.36
C ASP A 467 16.90 -0.57 -12.10
N SER A 468 16.28 -0.99 -11.03
CA SER A 468 16.45 -0.41 -9.70
C SER A 468 16.79 -1.47 -8.68
N SER A 469 17.64 -1.15 -7.72
CA SER A 469 17.97 -2.03 -6.61
C SER A 469 18.04 -1.25 -5.31
N LEU A 470 17.70 -1.94 -4.23
CA LEU A 470 17.76 -1.42 -2.88
C LEU A 470 18.33 -2.49 -1.95
N TRP A 471 19.36 -2.14 -1.21
CA TRP A 471 19.92 -2.92 -0.13
C TRP A 471 19.83 -2.13 1.17
N SER A 472 19.42 -2.78 2.26
CA SER A 472 19.30 -2.13 3.56
C SER A 472 19.70 -3.06 4.71
N ALA A 473 20.21 -2.45 5.78
CA ALA A 473 20.43 -3.11 7.07
C ALA A 473 20.12 -2.15 8.21
N SER A 474 19.46 -2.63 9.27
CA SER A 474 19.19 -1.86 10.47
C SER A 474 19.45 -2.68 11.73
N LEU A 475 19.82 -1.98 12.79
CA LEU A 475 19.94 -2.53 14.13
C LEU A 475 19.14 -1.66 15.09
N ILE A 476 18.18 -2.26 15.79
CA ILE A 476 17.25 -1.57 16.68
C ILE A 476 17.32 -2.20 18.06
N ALA A 477 17.56 -1.39 19.07
CA ALA A 477 17.47 -1.79 20.48
C ALA A 477 16.14 -1.30 21.06
N ASN A 478 15.28 -2.20 21.43
CA ASN A 478 14.02 -1.94 22.13
C ASN A 478 14.21 -2.26 23.61
N THR A 479 13.92 -1.31 24.51
CA THR A 479 14.13 -1.52 25.94
C THR A 479 13.08 -0.82 26.80
N GLU A 480 12.81 -1.39 27.97
CA GLU A 480 12.08 -0.72 29.04
C GLU A 480 13.08 -0.04 29.97
N LEU A 481 12.92 1.29 30.16
CA LEU A 481 13.80 2.10 31.01
C LEU A 481 13.33 2.03 32.47
N PHE A 482 12.70 3.05 32.99
CA PHE A 482 12.12 3.11 34.34
C PHE A 482 10.60 3.26 34.27
N THR A 483 9.93 2.98 35.39
CA THR A 483 8.47 2.97 35.43
C THR A 483 7.94 4.30 35.93
N LEU A 484 7.09 4.95 35.15
CA LEU A 484 6.25 6.08 35.53
C LEU A 484 4.97 5.58 36.25
N PRO A 485 4.18 6.48 36.89
CA PRO A 485 2.89 6.08 37.45
C PRO A 485 1.96 5.39 36.44
N GLY A 486 2.03 5.74 35.16
CA GLY A 486 1.24 5.15 34.09
C GLY A 486 1.78 3.84 33.52
N GLY A 487 3.03 3.46 33.84
CA GLY A 487 3.65 2.26 33.31
C GLY A 487 5.12 2.43 32.95
N PRO A 488 5.78 1.40 32.38
CA PRO A 488 7.20 1.49 32.01
C PRO A 488 7.37 2.42 30.80
N ILE A 489 8.39 3.30 30.86
CA ILE A 489 8.88 4.03 29.70
C ILE A 489 9.50 3.03 28.74
N ARG A 490 9.05 3.00 27.50
CA ARG A 490 9.66 2.20 26.44
C ARG A 490 10.45 3.07 25.49
N ALA A 491 11.60 2.60 25.08
CA ALA A 491 12.50 3.29 24.19
C ALA A 491 12.95 2.36 23.06
N ALA A 492 13.00 2.90 21.86
CA ALA A 492 13.70 2.30 20.74
C ALA A 492 14.83 3.24 20.31
N LEU A 493 16.01 2.67 20.06
CA LEU A 493 17.16 3.38 19.51
C LEU A 493 17.70 2.53 18.38
N GLY A 494 17.85 3.13 17.19
CA GLY A 494 18.27 2.38 16.01
C GLY A 494 19.21 3.15 15.10
N GLY A 495 19.93 2.37 14.29
CA GLY A 495 20.72 2.82 13.17
C GLY A 495 20.37 2.03 11.92
N GLN A 496 20.41 2.68 10.77
CA GLN A 496 20.11 2.07 9.48
C GLN A 496 21.14 2.52 8.45
N PHE A 497 21.52 1.60 7.57
CA PHE A 497 22.24 1.90 6.35
C PHE A 497 21.41 1.39 5.15
N ARG A 498 21.41 2.16 4.05
CA ARG A 498 20.70 1.81 2.83
C ARG A 498 21.51 2.27 1.62
N ARG A 499 21.55 1.42 0.57
CA ARG A 499 22.08 1.77 -0.74
C ARG A 499 20.98 1.59 -1.77
N GLU A 500 20.80 2.60 -2.60
CA GLU A 500 19.82 2.68 -3.68
C GLU A 500 20.52 2.89 -5.00
N GLU A 501 20.13 2.14 -6.03
CA GLU A 501 20.65 2.28 -7.39
C GLU A 501 19.49 2.32 -8.38
N LEU A 502 19.57 3.16 -9.40
CA LEU A 502 18.64 3.18 -10.51
C LEU A 502 19.39 3.45 -11.81
N ILE A 503 19.18 2.58 -12.81
CA ILE A 503 19.79 2.71 -14.13
C ILE A 503 18.67 2.69 -15.18
N ASN A 504 18.58 3.77 -15.95
CA ASN A 504 17.64 3.87 -17.06
C ASN A 504 18.39 3.74 -18.40
N ARG A 505 18.03 2.71 -19.19
CA ARG A 505 18.67 2.34 -20.46
C ARG A 505 17.66 2.37 -21.60
N PRO A 506 17.50 3.45 -22.33
CA PRO A 506 16.74 3.43 -23.57
C PRO A 506 17.51 2.64 -24.63
N PHE A 507 16.78 1.82 -25.39
CA PHE A 507 17.39 0.95 -26.41
C PHE A 507 18.03 1.76 -27.55
N GLY A 508 19.26 1.42 -27.88
CA GLY A 508 20.02 2.07 -28.96
C GLY A 508 20.49 3.49 -28.64
N ARG A 509 20.42 3.91 -27.39
CA ARG A 509 20.94 5.18 -26.89
C ARG A 509 21.92 4.94 -25.74
N PRO A 510 22.80 5.90 -25.43
CA PRO A 510 23.58 5.82 -24.21
C PRO A 510 22.68 5.76 -22.98
N VAL A 511 23.19 5.27 -21.85
CA VAL A 511 22.51 5.28 -20.56
C VAL A 511 22.10 6.73 -20.27
N LEU A 512 20.79 6.99 -20.13
CA LEU A 512 20.29 8.34 -19.90
C LEU A 512 20.50 8.77 -18.45
N ARG A 513 20.39 7.82 -17.50
CA ARG A 513 20.47 8.11 -16.07
C ARG A 513 21.05 6.94 -15.34
N ASN A 514 21.96 7.23 -14.42
CA ASN A 514 22.54 6.28 -13.51
C ASN A 514 22.68 6.98 -12.15
N GLY A 515 21.71 6.74 -11.27
CA GLY A 515 21.69 7.28 -9.91
C GLY A 515 22.10 6.20 -8.91
N GLU A 516 23.03 6.55 -8.02
CA GLU A 516 23.44 5.73 -6.88
C GLU A 516 23.45 6.63 -5.65
N ARG A 517 22.97 6.11 -4.52
CA ARG A 517 22.91 6.87 -3.27
C ARG A 517 23.09 5.94 -2.08
N ASP A 518 23.92 6.38 -1.14
CA ASP A 518 24.07 5.80 0.19
C ASP A 518 23.31 6.66 1.20
N VAL A 519 22.60 6.01 2.12
CA VAL A 519 21.86 6.67 3.18
C VAL A 519 22.24 6.04 4.52
N SER A 520 22.70 6.85 5.45
CA SER A 520 22.95 6.45 6.83
C SER A 520 21.96 7.19 7.74
N ALA A 521 21.36 6.49 8.69
CA ALA A 521 20.38 7.10 9.58
C ALA A 521 20.55 6.64 11.03
N ALA A 522 20.22 7.56 11.95
CA ALA A 522 20.05 7.26 13.37
C ALA A 522 18.68 7.76 13.82
N PHE A 523 17.98 6.98 14.63
CA PHE A 523 16.66 7.32 15.12
C PHE A 523 16.43 6.87 16.55
N ALA A 524 15.52 7.58 17.22
CA ALA A 524 15.09 7.24 18.56
C ALA A 524 13.58 7.46 18.71
N GLU A 525 12.94 6.60 19.49
CA GLU A 525 11.52 6.70 19.84
C GLU A 525 11.34 6.45 21.34
N LEU A 526 10.48 7.24 21.98
CA LEU A 526 10.13 7.14 23.38
C LEU A 526 8.62 7.11 23.55
N HIS A 527 8.13 6.13 24.30
CA HIS A 527 6.75 6.06 24.75
C HIS A 527 6.71 6.29 26.26
N LEU A 528 5.97 7.30 26.68
CA LEU A 528 5.85 7.81 28.04
C LEU A 528 4.41 7.65 28.54
N PRO A 529 4.06 6.56 29.21
CA PRO A 529 2.75 6.37 29.81
C PRO A 529 2.64 7.20 31.10
N LEU A 530 2.04 8.39 31.01
CA LEU A 530 1.96 9.33 32.13
C LEU A 530 0.88 8.93 33.14
N VAL A 531 -0.28 8.48 32.64
CA VAL A 531 -1.40 8.01 33.45
C VAL A 531 -1.93 6.70 32.88
N SER A 532 -2.18 5.72 33.76
CA SER A 532 -2.88 4.47 33.42
C SER A 532 -4.25 4.38 34.08
N ALA A 533 -5.07 3.46 33.60
CA ALA A 533 -6.40 3.21 34.15
C ALA A 533 -6.41 2.89 35.66
N ASP A 534 -5.32 2.34 36.17
CA ASP A 534 -5.17 1.94 37.59
C ASP A 534 -5.03 3.13 38.53
N LEU A 535 -4.65 4.32 38.03
CA LEU A 535 -4.46 5.53 38.84
C LEU A 535 -5.77 6.21 39.23
N ALA A 536 -6.89 5.81 38.65
CA ALA A 536 -8.24 6.29 38.92
C ALA A 536 -8.37 7.84 38.89
N VAL A 537 -7.67 8.54 38.01
CA VAL A 537 -7.75 9.99 37.86
C VAL A 537 -9.04 10.36 37.11
N PRO A 538 -9.97 11.11 37.71
CA PRO A 538 -11.23 11.47 37.03
C PRO A 538 -10.99 12.20 35.71
N GLY A 539 -11.59 11.72 34.62
CA GLY A 539 -11.46 12.32 33.28
C GLY A 539 -10.11 12.09 32.61
N VAL A 540 -9.19 11.34 33.22
CA VAL A 540 -7.91 10.95 32.62
C VAL A 540 -7.64 9.49 32.98
N ARG A 541 -8.26 8.61 32.24
CA ARG A 541 -8.05 7.18 32.41
C ARG A 541 -6.68 6.73 31.90
N ARG A 542 -6.28 7.24 30.72
CA ARG A 542 -4.99 6.99 30.10
C ARG A 542 -4.50 8.28 29.48
N LEU A 543 -3.22 8.57 29.68
CA LEU A 543 -2.54 9.69 29.03
C LEU A 543 -1.13 9.25 28.68
N GLU A 544 -0.80 9.32 27.41
CA GLU A 544 0.48 8.89 26.87
C GLU A 544 1.05 9.95 25.94
N LEU A 545 2.37 10.05 25.97
CA LEU A 545 3.14 10.91 25.09
C LEU A 545 4.12 10.05 24.31
N ASN A 546 4.11 10.20 22.99
CA ASN A 546 5.05 9.56 22.07
C ASN A 546 5.96 10.63 21.48
N LEU A 547 7.27 10.40 21.53
CA LEU A 547 8.28 11.27 20.94
C LEU A 547 9.13 10.44 20.01
N SER A 548 9.34 10.87 18.80
CA SER A 548 10.26 10.23 17.87
C SER A 548 11.07 11.28 17.09
N GLY A 549 12.24 10.87 16.67
CA GLY A 549 13.12 11.71 15.86
C GLY A 549 14.11 10.87 15.10
N ARG A 550 14.41 11.30 13.88
CA ARG A 550 15.33 10.64 12.97
C ARG A 550 16.19 11.69 12.25
N VAL A 551 17.45 11.35 12.11
CA VAL A 551 18.41 12.09 11.27
C VAL A 551 18.90 11.14 10.19
N ASP A 552 18.79 11.57 8.95
CA ASP A 552 19.27 10.84 7.77
C ASP A 552 20.38 11.66 7.10
N GLU A 553 21.46 11.00 6.71
CA GLU A 553 22.55 11.54 5.91
C GLU A 553 22.55 10.85 4.55
N TYR A 554 22.34 11.61 3.51
CA TYR A 554 22.29 11.18 2.12
C TYR A 554 23.55 11.61 1.38
N SER A 555 24.16 10.73 0.59
CA SER A 555 25.39 11.00 -0.13
C SER A 555 25.26 12.03 -1.26
N ASP A 556 24.04 12.32 -1.72
CA ASP A 556 23.77 13.18 -2.87
C ASP A 556 23.31 14.61 -2.50
N PHE A 557 22.60 14.80 -1.39
CA PHE A 557 22.08 16.13 -1.01
C PHE A 557 22.31 16.52 0.47
N GLY A 558 22.92 15.64 1.29
CA GLY A 558 23.25 15.96 2.69
C GLY A 558 22.22 15.47 3.70
N SER A 559 22.06 16.16 4.83
CA SER A 559 21.33 15.65 5.98
C SER A 559 19.94 16.26 6.15
N THR A 560 19.01 15.44 6.70
CA THR A 560 17.67 15.85 7.12
C THR A 560 17.41 15.43 8.55
N ALA A 561 16.57 16.19 9.28
CA ALA A 561 16.15 15.85 10.65
C ALA A 561 14.63 15.98 10.78
N ASN A 562 13.98 14.91 11.23
CA ASN A 562 12.52 14.81 11.27
C ASN A 562 12.02 14.40 12.67
N PRO A 563 11.64 15.37 13.52
CA PRO A 563 10.99 15.14 14.79
C PRO A 563 9.49 14.91 14.65
N LYS A 564 8.91 14.15 15.58
CA LYS A 564 7.47 13.98 15.73
C LYS A 564 7.09 13.86 17.20
N ILE A 565 5.95 14.45 17.57
CA ILE A 565 5.31 14.34 18.87
C ILE A 565 3.88 13.84 18.67
N GLY A 566 3.45 12.89 19.52
CA GLY A 566 2.10 12.37 19.54
C GLY A 566 1.56 12.27 20.96
N VAL A 567 0.27 12.52 21.12
CA VAL A 567 -0.46 12.44 22.39
C VAL A 567 -1.66 11.52 22.22
N LEU A 568 -1.85 10.63 23.19
CA LEU A 568 -3.07 9.86 23.38
C LEU A 568 -3.69 10.22 24.71
N TRP A 569 -4.97 10.56 24.71
CA TRP A 569 -5.77 10.80 25.89
C TRP A 569 -7.07 9.98 25.85
N GLU A 570 -7.25 9.12 26.85
CA GLU A 570 -8.45 8.33 27.07
C GLU A 570 -9.18 8.88 28.30
N PRO A 571 -10.19 9.75 28.14
CA PRO A 571 -10.94 10.27 29.26
C PRO A 571 -11.84 9.21 29.92
N VAL A 572 -12.40 8.31 29.13
CA VAL A 572 -13.28 7.19 29.52
C VAL A 572 -12.98 5.97 28.64
N ASN A 573 -13.38 4.76 29.08
CA ASN A 573 -13.12 3.50 28.37
C ASN A 573 -13.50 3.48 26.88
N ALA A 574 -14.55 4.19 26.52
CA ALA A 574 -15.11 4.14 25.17
C ALA A 574 -14.49 5.16 24.22
N LEU A 575 -13.75 6.15 24.71
CA LEU A 575 -13.29 7.28 23.92
C LEU A 575 -11.79 7.48 24.05
N ARG A 576 -11.09 7.43 22.94
CA ARG A 576 -9.68 7.79 22.77
C ARG A 576 -9.57 9.02 21.91
N LEU A 577 -8.84 10.01 22.38
CA LEU A 577 -8.50 11.22 21.63
C LEU A 577 -7.01 11.19 21.33
N ARG A 578 -6.65 11.51 20.11
CA ARG A 578 -5.26 11.51 19.66
C ARG A 578 -4.93 12.79 18.91
N ALA A 579 -3.66 13.19 18.98
CA ALA A 579 -3.11 14.25 18.16
C ALA A 579 -1.64 13.99 17.90
N SER A 580 -1.15 14.36 16.74
CA SER A 580 0.26 14.34 16.40
C SER A 580 0.68 15.56 15.58
N TYR A 581 1.95 15.94 15.71
CA TYR A 581 2.60 16.93 14.87
C TYR A 581 4.01 16.44 14.56
N GLY A 582 4.42 16.54 13.30
CA GLY A 582 5.74 16.12 12.86
C GLY A 582 6.14 16.72 11.52
N THR A 583 7.43 16.58 11.22
CA THR A 583 7.98 16.90 9.90
C THR A 583 8.26 15.62 9.11
N SER A 584 8.18 15.72 7.80
CA SER A 584 8.51 14.64 6.87
C SER A 584 9.22 15.22 5.64
N PHE A 585 9.82 14.35 4.84
CA PHE A 585 10.48 14.76 3.61
C PHE A 585 10.40 13.65 2.55
N ALA A 586 10.60 14.04 1.28
CA ALA A 586 10.88 13.10 0.21
C ALA A 586 12.19 13.51 -0.48
N PRO A 587 13.14 12.58 -0.64
CA PRO A 587 14.40 12.87 -1.33
C PRO A 587 14.13 13.07 -2.83
N PRO A 588 14.98 13.83 -3.55
CA PRO A 588 14.96 13.85 -5.01
C PRO A 588 14.99 12.42 -5.55
N LYS A 589 14.10 12.10 -6.48
CA LYS A 589 14.02 10.73 -7.02
C LYS A 589 15.31 10.39 -7.76
N LEU A 590 15.80 9.17 -7.62
CA LEU A 590 17.11 8.75 -8.09
C LEU A 590 17.31 8.94 -9.61
N GLY A 591 16.24 8.78 -10.38
CA GLY A 591 16.23 9.05 -11.81
C GLY A 591 16.15 10.54 -12.17
N LEU A 592 16.05 11.44 -11.19
CA LEU A 592 16.17 12.89 -11.36
C LEU A 592 17.50 13.41 -10.84
N SER A 593 18.10 12.75 -9.84
CA SER A 593 19.45 13.05 -9.34
C SER A 593 20.49 12.37 -10.24
N GLY A 594 21.64 12.97 -10.43
CA GLY A 594 22.72 12.42 -11.25
C GLY A 594 22.95 13.21 -12.55
N ALA A 595 23.26 12.52 -13.65
CA ALA A 595 23.64 13.20 -14.91
C ALA A 595 22.56 14.17 -15.38
N LEU A 596 23.01 15.34 -15.74
CA LEU A 596 22.22 16.40 -16.36
C LEU A 596 21.61 15.87 -17.66
N ASP A 597 20.36 15.45 -17.62
CA ASP A 597 19.63 15.08 -18.85
C ASP A 597 19.03 16.35 -19.51
N LEU A 598 19.84 17.40 -19.58
CA LEU A 598 19.41 18.64 -20.22
C LEU A 598 19.39 18.46 -21.73
N GLY A 599 18.26 18.73 -22.31
CA GLY A 599 18.03 18.71 -23.74
C GLY A 599 17.12 19.84 -24.15
N GLY A 600 17.03 20.06 -25.42
CA GLY A 600 16.17 21.12 -25.94
C GLY A 600 15.68 20.88 -27.34
N GLY A 601 14.69 21.66 -27.68
CA GLY A 601 14.14 21.70 -29.03
C GLY A 601 13.96 23.15 -29.51
N VAL A 602 14.04 23.33 -30.81
CA VAL A 602 13.69 24.60 -31.47
C VAL A 602 12.39 24.34 -32.25
N LEU A 603 11.38 25.14 -31.94
CA LEU A 603 10.09 25.09 -32.60
C LEU A 603 9.71 26.47 -33.15
N ARG A 604 8.95 26.50 -34.24
CA ARG A 604 8.37 27.79 -34.72
C ARG A 604 7.15 28.15 -33.90
N TYR A 605 7.06 29.38 -33.47
CA TYR A 605 5.93 29.87 -32.69
C TYR A 605 4.60 29.81 -33.51
N ASP A 606 4.65 30.08 -34.80
CA ASP A 606 3.50 29.97 -35.70
C ASP A 606 2.88 28.58 -35.77
N PHE A 607 3.72 27.54 -35.58
CA PHE A 607 3.24 26.15 -35.57
C PHE A 607 2.37 25.90 -34.30
N ILE A 608 2.84 26.32 -33.16
CA ILE A 608 2.10 26.17 -31.89
C ILE A 608 0.79 26.98 -31.93
N ARG A 609 0.89 28.21 -32.40
CA ARG A 609 -0.26 29.09 -32.55
C ARG A 609 -1.34 28.49 -33.47
N SER A 610 -0.95 27.87 -34.55
CA SER A 610 -1.89 27.26 -35.50
C SER A 610 -2.65 26.07 -34.88
N ILE A 611 -2.01 25.33 -34.02
CA ILE A 611 -2.62 24.20 -33.28
C ILE A 611 -3.67 24.69 -32.28
N LEU A 612 -3.34 25.76 -31.53
CA LEU A 612 -4.22 26.32 -30.49
C LEU A 612 -5.24 27.31 -31.00
N ASN A 613 -5.17 27.71 -32.27
CA ASN A 613 -5.99 28.78 -32.86
C ASN A 613 -5.92 30.09 -32.01
N ILE A 614 -4.74 30.39 -31.48
CA ILE A 614 -4.50 31.60 -30.68
C ILE A 614 -4.06 32.73 -31.62
N PRO A 615 -4.61 33.96 -31.52
CA PRO A 615 -4.12 35.09 -32.27
C PRO A 615 -2.68 35.44 -31.86
N LEU A 616 -1.88 36.01 -32.76
CA LEU A 616 -0.56 36.52 -32.42
C LEU A 616 -0.73 37.64 -31.40
N PRO A 617 -0.14 37.55 -30.19
CA PRO A 617 -0.19 38.64 -29.21
C PRO A 617 0.62 39.85 -29.68
N ASP A 618 1.67 39.63 -30.47
CA ASP A 618 2.52 40.64 -31.06
C ASP A 618 2.89 40.26 -32.51
N PRO A 619 2.66 41.12 -33.51
CA PRO A 619 3.08 40.86 -34.88
C PRO A 619 4.57 40.59 -35.09
N SER A 620 5.45 41.09 -34.21
CA SER A 620 6.89 40.85 -34.22
C SER A 620 7.30 39.40 -34.03
N LEU A 621 6.37 38.57 -33.48
CA LEU A 621 6.61 37.16 -33.26
C LEU A 621 6.29 36.28 -34.47
N ALA A 622 5.85 36.87 -35.59
CA ALA A 622 5.65 36.13 -36.82
C ALA A 622 6.99 35.57 -37.34
N GLY A 623 7.04 34.24 -37.56
CA GLY A 623 8.26 33.59 -38.03
C GLY A 623 9.38 33.42 -37.00
N VAL A 624 9.16 33.77 -35.74
CA VAL A 624 10.12 33.60 -34.64
C VAL A 624 10.16 32.12 -34.20
N ASN A 625 11.37 31.64 -33.94
CA ASN A 625 11.58 30.37 -33.25
C ASN A 625 11.61 30.56 -31.74
N TYR A 626 11.36 29.51 -31.00
CA TYR A 626 11.62 29.48 -29.57
C TYR A 626 12.42 28.23 -29.19
N LEU A 627 13.21 28.38 -28.14
CA LEU A 627 14.01 27.32 -27.55
C LEU A 627 13.28 26.78 -26.36
N ILE A 628 12.89 25.49 -26.38
CA ILE A 628 12.36 24.81 -25.23
C ILE A 628 13.47 24.00 -24.56
N THR A 629 13.58 24.10 -23.25
CA THR A 629 14.46 23.27 -22.43
C THR A 629 13.67 22.18 -21.74
N SER A 630 14.25 21.02 -21.59
CA SER A 630 13.68 19.88 -20.87
C SER A 630 14.79 19.12 -20.14
N GLY A 631 14.44 18.46 -19.06
CA GLY A 631 15.39 17.71 -18.25
C GLY A 631 15.21 18.00 -16.76
N THR A 632 16.30 17.98 -16.02
CA THR A 632 16.30 18.15 -14.56
C THR A 632 17.33 19.22 -14.19
N ALA A 633 17.01 20.09 -13.25
CA ALA A 633 17.93 21.06 -12.67
C ALA A 633 19.00 20.35 -11.82
N ASN A 634 20.17 20.99 -11.66
CA ASN A 634 21.33 20.37 -11.00
C ASN A 634 21.32 20.51 -9.48
N ASP A 635 20.47 21.40 -8.96
CA ASP A 635 20.41 21.86 -7.58
C ASP A 635 19.12 21.41 -6.90
N LEU A 636 18.72 20.15 -7.14
CA LEU A 636 17.53 19.61 -6.51
C LEU A 636 17.73 19.44 -5.01
N GLU A 637 16.79 19.98 -4.25
CA GLU A 637 16.67 19.84 -2.79
C GLU A 637 15.59 18.82 -2.41
N PRO A 638 15.62 18.27 -1.20
CA PRO A 638 14.52 17.45 -0.69
C PRO A 638 13.22 18.24 -0.62
N GLU A 639 12.14 17.59 -1.00
CA GLU A 639 10.78 18.08 -0.72
C GLU A 639 10.51 17.95 0.79
N THR A 640 9.91 18.94 1.43
CA THR A 640 9.69 18.97 2.88
C THR A 640 8.21 19.08 3.21
N SER A 641 7.80 18.55 4.38
CA SER A 641 6.42 18.59 4.81
C SER A 641 6.28 18.80 6.31
N GLN A 642 5.23 19.52 6.69
CA GLN A 642 4.72 19.64 8.04
C GLN A 642 3.33 19.04 8.08
N THR A 643 3.10 18.13 9.03
CA THR A 643 1.82 17.43 9.16
C THR A 643 1.29 17.57 10.58
N PHE A 644 0.05 18.01 10.70
CA PHE A 644 -0.72 17.95 11.94
C PHE A 644 -1.91 17.01 11.75
N THR A 645 -2.10 16.07 12.70
CA THR A 645 -3.31 15.24 12.75
C THR A 645 -3.96 15.30 14.12
N ALA A 646 -5.29 15.25 14.14
CA ALA A 646 -6.07 15.14 15.37
C ALA A 646 -7.29 14.23 15.13
N GLY A 647 -7.62 13.39 16.08
CA GLY A 647 -8.71 12.45 15.86
C GLY A 647 -9.27 11.84 17.14
N PHE A 648 -10.30 11.03 16.94
CA PHE A 648 -10.91 10.25 18.01
C PHE A 648 -11.24 8.83 17.55
N ASP A 649 -11.21 7.90 18.50
CA ASP A 649 -11.80 6.57 18.37
C ASP A 649 -12.81 6.39 19.50
N PHE A 650 -14.03 6.00 19.14
CA PHE A 650 -15.09 5.67 20.08
C PHE A 650 -15.55 4.24 19.81
N ASP A 651 -15.37 3.37 20.80
CA ASP A 651 -15.78 1.97 20.76
C ASP A 651 -16.80 1.69 21.86
N HIS A 652 -17.96 1.17 21.50
CA HIS A 652 -19.02 0.87 22.43
C HIS A 652 -19.68 -0.48 22.13
N VAL A 653 -19.70 -1.36 23.11
CA VAL A 653 -20.37 -2.67 23.03
C VAL A 653 -21.52 -2.72 24.04
N ALA A 654 -22.74 -2.93 23.56
CA ALA A 654 -23.94 -2.99 24.37
C ALA A 654 -24.79 -4.22 24.00
N GLY A 655 -24.66 -5.29 24.79
CA GLY A 655 -25.41 -6.52 24.56
C GLY A 655 -25.04 -7.20 23.23
N ARG A 656 -25.98 -7.16 22.25
CA ARG A 656 -25.79 -7.74 20.90
C ARG A 656 -25.28 -6.72 19.87
N HIS A 657 -24.96 -5.52 20.29
CA HIS A 657 -24.58 -4.38 19.45
C HIS A 657 -23.16 -3.98 19.71
N ASP A 658 -22.38 -3.75 18.66
CA ASP A 658 -21.08 -3.15 18.68
C ASP A 658 -21.07 -1.92 17.74
N LEU A 659 -20.51 -0.82 18.20
CA LEU A 659 -20.41 0.45 17.47
C LEU A 659 -18.98 0.96 17.60
N THR A 660 -18.34 1.19 16.45
CA THR A 660 -17.07 1.89 16.36
C THR A 660 -17.23 3.13 15.51
N LEU A 661 -16.79 4.27 16.06
CA LEU A 661 -16.72 5.55 15.34
C LEU A 661 -15.26 6.02 15.37
N LYS A 662 -14.69 6.32 14.23
CA LYS A 662 -13.35 6.93 14.13
C LYS A 662 -13.42 8.17 13.27
N GLY A 663 -12.68 9.19 13.66
CA GLY A 663 -12.51 10.41 12.89
C GLY A 663 -11.08 10.92 13.01
N SER A 664 -10.51 11.39 11.91
CA SER A 664 -9.20 12.01 11.87
C SER A 664 -9.22 13.24 10.98
N PHE A 665 -8.89 14.37 11.54
CA PHE A 665 -8.57 15.58 10.80
C PHE A 665 -7.08 15.57 10.48
N TYR A 666 -6.72 16.05 9.31
CA TYR A 666 -5.33 16.26 8.90
C TYR A 666 -5.14 17.63 8.25
N ASP A 667 -3.94 18.18 8.43
CA ASP A 667 -3.45 19.41 7.80
C ASP A 667 -2.00 19.15 7.37
N ILE A 668 -1.74 19.17 6.06
CA ILE A 668 -0.44 18.86 5.46
C ILE A 668 -0.04 20.01 4.57
N ARG A 669 1.12 20.60 4.86
CA ARG A 669 1.81 21.54 4.00
C ARG A 669 3.05 20.87 3.42
N TYR A 670 3.08 20.72 2.10
CA TYR A 670 4.12 20.02 1.36
C TYR A 670 4.80 20.99 0.40
N GLU A 671 6.04 21.32 0.71
CA GLU A 671 6.83 22.40 0.09
C GLU A 671 7.96 21.83 -0.76
N ASP A 672 8.50 22.68 -1.66
CA ASP A 672 9.62 22.37 -2.52
C ASP A 672 9.41 21.15 -3.42
N ARG A 673 8.16 20.89 -3.80
CA ARG A 673 7.80 19.73 -4.63
C ARG A 673 8.49 19.78 -5.97
N LEU A 674 9.04 18.62 -6.35
CA LEU A 674 9.70 18.42 -7.63
C LEU A 674 8.68 18.24 -8.75
N GLY A 675 8.80 19.06 -9.77
CA GLY A 675 7.92 19.01 -10.93
C GLY A 675 8.33 19.96 -12.05
N ILE A 676 7.59 19.86 -13.12
CA ILE A 676 7.63 20.86 -14.18
C ILE A 676 6.62 21.96 -13.86
N THR A 677 6.85 23.17 -14.37
CA THR A 677 5.88 24.26 -14.16
C THR A 677 4.55 23.93 -14.81
N PRO A 678 3.42 23.99 -14.06
CA PRO A 678 2.09 23.75 -14.62
C PRO A 678 1.77 24.78 -15.71
N VAL A 679 1.12 24.34 -16.78
CA VAL A 679 0.57 25.22 -17.83
C VAL A 679 -0.94 25.28 -17.68
N PRO A 680 -1.57 26.48 -17.71
CA PRO A 680 -3.01 26.61 -17.57
C PRO A 680 -3.79 25.68 -18.51
N GLY A 681 -4.85 25.05 -17.99
CA GLY A 681 -5.67 24.09 -18.73
C GLY A 681 -5.02 22.71 -18.93
N ASN A 682 -4.02 22.37 -18.12
CA ASN A 682 -3.23 21.12 -18.23
C ASN A 682 -2.70 20.87 -19.64
N LEU A 683 -2.26 21.94 -20.28
CA LEU A 683 -1.72 21.88 -21.64
C LEU A 683 -0.23 21.53 -21.62
N ASN A 684 0.25 21.02 -22.73
CA ASN A 684 1.67 20.71 -22.91
C ASN A 684 2.56 21.95 -22.69
N ALA A 685 3.75 21.76 -22.13
CA ALA A 685 4.74 22.78 -21.88
C ALA A 685 5.05 23.67 -23.10
N ASN A 686 4.87 23.16 -24.32
CA ASN A 686 5.04 23.93 -25.55
C ASN A 686 4.10 25.14 -25.67
N PHE A 687 2.97 25.13 -24.94
CA PHE A 687 1.96 26.19 -25.00
C PHE A 687 2.17 27.31 -23.97
N ALA A 688 3.07 27.11 -23.01
CA ALA A 688 3.36 28.10 -21.97
C ALA A 688 3.65 29.50 -22.50
N PRO A 689 4.42 29.71 -23.58
CA PRO A 689 4.66 31.05 -24.07
C PRO A 689 3.42 31.84 -24.45
N GLY A 690 2.38 31.15 -24.98
CA GLY A 690 1.13 31.80 -25.33
C GLY A 690 0.38 32.36 -24.13
N PHE A 691 0.42 31.66 -22.99
CA PHE A 691 -0.17 32.11 -21.74
C PHE A 691 0.69 33.15 -21.03
N ALA A 692 2.02 32.97 -21.01
CA ALA A 692 2.94 33.94 -20.43
C ALA A 692 2.95 35.31 -21.12
N PHE A 693 2.58 35.38 -22.40
CA PHE A 693 2.33 36.64 -23.09
C PHE A 693 1.06 37.35 -22.63
N GLN A 694 0.05 36.60 -22.22
CA GLN A 694 -1.20 37.17 -21.73
C GLN A 694 -1.07 37.57 -20.27
N ASP A 695 -0.45 36.74 -19.46
CA ASP A 695 -0.22 36.97 -18.04
C ASP A 695 1.08 36.31 -17.57
N PRO A 696 2.18 37.06 -17.50
CA PRO A 696 3.46 36.56 -17.02
C PRO A 696 3.44 36.07 -15.59
N SER A 697 2.52 36.57 -14.75
CA SER A 697 2.42 36.20 -13.33
C SER A 697 1.96 34.74 -13.10
N LEU A 698 1.44 34.08 -14.15
CA LEU A 698 1.07 32.67 -14.11
C LEU A 698 2.29 31.74 -14.01
N PHE A 699 3.48 32.23 -14.28
CA PHE A 699 4.70 31.43 -14.30
C PHE A 699 5.75 32.00 -13.34
N PRO A 700 6.57 31.14 -12.70
CA PRO A 700 7.74 31.59 -11.95
C PRO A 700 8.68 32.41 -12.83
N GLU A 701 9.38 33.37 -12.21
CA GLU A 701 10.37 34.17 -12.89
C GLU A 701 11.43 33.29 -13.58
N GLY A 702 11.84 33.66 -14.80
CA GLY A 702 12.80 32.90 -15.60
C GLY A 702 12.24 31.63 -16.27
N THR A 703 10.97 31.25 -16.03
CA THR A 703 10.35 30.11 -16.70
C THR A 703 10.15 30.35 -18.19
N VAL A 704 9.69 31.55 -18.58
CA VAL A 704 9.62 31.97 -19.96
C VAL A 704 10.40 33.28 -20.09
N VAL A 705 11.49 33.25 -20.81
CA VAL A 705 12.35 34.43 -21.05
C VAL A 705 12.05 35.01 -22.42
N PHE A 706 11.49 36.20 -22.48
CA PHE A 706 11.16 36.89 -23.73
C PHE A 706 12.34 37.73 -24.20
N PHE A 707 12.56 37.73 -25.51
CA PHE A 707 13.61 38.49 -26.21
C PHE A 707 15.00 38.31 -25.57
N PRO A 708 15.44 37.03 -25.39
CA PRO A 708 16.74 36.76 -24.76
C PRO A 708 17.89 37.35 -25.58
N SER A 709 18.91 37.75 -24.88
CA SER A 709 20.16 38.14 -25.52
C SER A 709 20.86 36.95 -26.20
N GLN A 710 21.68 37.18 -27.20
CA GLN A 710 22.44 36.09 -27.82
C GLN A 710 23.31 35.31 -26.80
N ALA A 711 23.85 36.01 -25.81
CA ALA A 711 24.63 35.36 -24.76
C ALA A 711 23.82 34.40 -23.91
N GLU A 712 22.56 34.74 -23.59
CA GLU A 712 21.64 33.83 -22.88
C GLU A 712 21.27 32.62 -23.73
N ILE A 713 20.99 32.81 -25.03
CA ILE A 713 20.75 31.73 -25.97
C ILE A 713 21.95 30.79 -26.03
N ASP A 714 23.14 31.32 -26.22
CA ASP A 714 24.39 30.55 -26.32
C ASP A 714 24.68 29.79 -25.01
N ALA A 715 24.41 30.40 -23.85
CA ALA A 715 24.58 29.76 -22.56
C ALA A 715 23.61 28.53 -22.40
N VAL A 716 22.35 28.67 -22.78
CA VAL A 716 21.37 27.57 -22.76
C VAL A 716 21.75 26.47 -23.75
N LEU A 717 22.15 26.84 -24.98
CA LEU A 717 22.59 25.86 -25.97
C LEU A 717 23.83 25.08 -25.52
N ALA A 718 24.76 25.75 -24.85
CA ALA A 718 25.99 25.15 -24.31
C ALA A 718 25.71 24.20 -23.12
N SER A 719 24.58 24.35 -22.42
CA SER A 719 24.19 23.49 -21.29
C SER A 719 23.56 22.15 -21.72
N PHE A 720 23.21 22.00 -23.00
CA PHE A 720 22.58 20.79 -23.47
C PHE A 720 23.57 19.64 -23.63
N GLU A 721 23.24 18.53 -23.01
CA GLU A 721 23.96 17.25 -23.15
C GLU A 721 23.43 16.41 -24.32
N ARG A 722 22.17 16.66 -24.73
CA ARG A 722 21.50 15.97 -25.84
C ARG A 722 21.52 16.80 -27.12
N PRO A 723 21.55 16.16 -28.30
CA PRO A 723 21.38 16.84 -29.58
C PRO A 723 20.06 17.64 -29.61
N LEU A 724 20.16 18.86 -30.13
CA LEU A 724 19.03 19.74 -30.31
C LEU A 724 18.02 19.15 -31.30
N ILE A 725 16.74 19.19 -30.94
CA ILE A 725 15.65 18.70 -31.78
C ILE A 725 15.01 19.87 -32.50
N PHE A 726 14.81 19.74 -33.82
CA PHE A 726 14.10 20.74 -34.63
C PHE A 726 12.72 20.23 -35.03
N ALA A 727 11.66 20.99 -34.73
CA ALA A 727 10.28 20.61 -34.99
C ALA A 727 9.43 21.81 -35.42
N GLY A 728 8.19 21.56 -35.88
CA GLY A 728 7.26 22.61 -36.25
C GLY A 728 7.73 23.53 -37.39
N GLY A 729 8.62 23.04 -38.26
CA GLY A 729 9.17 23.82 -39.38
C GLY A 729 10.43 24.66 -39.02
N ALA A 730 10.92 24.54 -37.78
CA ALA A 730 12.27 25.11 -37.44
C ALA A 730 13.37 24.22 -38.03
N THR A 731 14.41 24.82 -38.59
CA THR A 731 15.56 24.11 -39.17
C THR A 731 16.91 24.55 -38.60
N SER A 732 16.91 25.56 -37.74
CA SER A 732 18.10 26.11 -37.10
C SER A 732 17.74 26.75 -35.76
N ALA A 733 18.73 26.89 -34.89
CA ALA A 733 18.63 27.61 -33.62
C ALA A 733 18.87 29.12 -33.78
N THR A 734 18.33 29.70 -34.83
CA THR A 734 18.45 31.15 -35.12
C THR A 734 17.08 31.82 -34.97
N ASN A 735 17.09 33.15 -34.83
CA ASN A 735 15.87 33.95 -34.64
C ASN A 735 15.03 33.43 -33.43
N ILE A 736 15.69 33.19 -32.30
CA ILE A 736 15.06 32.79 -31.06
C ILE A 736 14.45 34.02 -30.38
N GLY A 737 13.16 34.11 -30.30
CA GLY A 737 12.42 35.19 -29.65
C GLY A 737 12.14 34.96 -28.18
N PHE A 738 12.16 33.68 -27.72
CA PHE A 738 12.02 33.37 -26.32
C PHE A 738 12.58 31.99 -25.96
N ILE A 739 12.94 31.82 -24.69
CA ILE A 739 13.35 30.56 -24.09
C ILE A 739 12.22 30.10 -23.19
N ASN A 740 11.83 28.84 -23.33
CA ASN A 740 10.77 28.19 -22.55
C ASN A 740 11.33 27.08 -21.68
N ASN A 741 11.47 27.34 -20.39
CA ASN A 741 12.01 26.43 -19.37
C ASN A 741 10.91 25.66 -18.62
N VAL A 742 9.68 25.68 -19.08
CA VAL A 742 8.52 25.06 -18.40
C VAL A 742 8.69 23.56 -18.20
N ALA A 743 9.33 22.86 -19.15
CA ALA A 743 9.58 21.44 -19.10
C ALA A 743 10.82 21.02 -18.29
N LEU A 744 11.44 21.96 -17.57
CA LEU A 744 12.56 21.68 -16.66
C LEU A 744 12.03 21.28 -15.29
N THR A 745 12.41 20.09 -14.82
CA THR A 745 12.08 19.62 -13.46
C THR A 745 12.95 20.33 -12.43
N ARG A 746 12.33 20.92 -11.41
CA ARG A 746 12.98 21.64 -10.30
C ARG A 746 12.10 21.70 -9.08
N ASN A 747 12.63 22.14 -7.94
CA ASN A 747 11.85 22.44 -6.75
C ASN A 747 11.03 23.71 -6.98
N LEU A 748 9.72 23.59 -7.02
CA LEU A 748 8.87 24.71 -7.40
C LEU A 748 7.66 24.88 -6.50
N ALA A 749 6.93 23.78 -6.25
CA ALA A 749 5.54 23.88 -5.86
C ALA A 749 5.34 23.67 -4.36
N THR A 750 4.39 24.38 -3.80
CA THR A 750 3.77 24.07 -2.51
C THR A 750 2.39 23.47 -2.76
N THR A 751 2.09 22.35 -2.11
CA THR A 751 0.72 21.80 -2.04
C THR A 751 0.26 21.82 -0.60
N GLU A 752 -0.90 22.42 -0.34
CA GLU A 752 -1.56 22.35 0.96
C GLU A 752 -2.84 21.52 0.82
N THR A 753 -3.01 20.56 1.74
CA THR A 753 -4.24 19.75 1.80
C THR A 753 -4.70 19.57 3.23
N ARG A 754 -5.99 19.79 3.43
CA ARG A 754 -6.67 19.58 4.71
C ARG A 754 -7.92 18.76 4.50
N GLY A 755 -8.24 17.89 5.45
CA GLY A 755 -9.44 17.08 5.32
C GLY A 755 -9.75 16.25 6.56
N ILE A 756 -10.78 15.43 6.41
CA ILE A 756 -11.31 14.56 7.45
C ILE A 756 -11.48 13.16 6.87
N ASP A 757 -10.85 12.17 7.49
CA ASP A 757 -11.13 10.77 7.26
C ASP A 757 -12.03 10.26 8.38
N ALA A 758 -13.11 9.55 8.05
CA ALA A 758 -14.09 9.07 9.01
C ALA A 758 -14.49 7.63 8.73
N GLN A 759 -14.71 6.86 9.79
CA GLN A 759 -15.22 5.51 9.74
C GLN A 759 -16.34 5.32 10.76
N ILE A 760 -17.43 4.69 10.33
CA ILE A 760 -18.52 4.21 11.16
C ILE A 760 -18.63 2.71 10.92
N ALA A 761 -18.50 1.90 11.97
CA ALA A 761 -18.76 0.47 11.88
C ALA A 761 -19.77 0.06 12.97
N TYR A 762 -20.76 -0.71 12.55
CA TYR A 762 -21.82 -1.19 13.43
C TYR A 762 -22.05 -2.66 13.18
N GLY A 763 -22.09 -3.45 14.26
CA GLY A 763 -22.43 -4.85 14.25
C GLY A 763 -23.64 -5.16 15.14
N MET A 764 -24.45 -6.14 14.73
CA MET A 764 -25.59 -6.60 15.52
C MET A 764 -25.80 -8.10 15.34
N ASP A 765 -25.82 -8.84 16.44
CA ASP A 765 -26.23 -10.23 16.46
C ASP A 765 -27.77 -10.34 16.54
N ALA A 766 -28.39 -10.71 15.40
CA ALA A 766 -29.82 -10.90 15.27
C ALA A 766 -30.19 -12.38 15.04
N ASP A 767 -31.47 -12.72 15.19
CA ASP A 767 -31.94 -14.11 14.96
C ASP A 767 -31.79 -14.56 13.49
N VAL A 768 -31.71 -13.61 12.56
CA VAL A 768 -31.44 -13.84 11.14
C VAL A 768 -29.94 -14.05 10.83
N GLY A 769 -29.04 -13.81 11.80
CA GLY A 769 -27.58 -13.86 11.67
C GLY A 769 -26.93 -12.57 12.15
N ARG A 770 -25.61 -12.45 11.97
CA ARG A 770 -24.86 -11.21 12.28
C ARG A 770 -25.01 -10.22 11.13
N LEU A 771 -25.54 -9.08 11.46
CA LEU A 771 -25.63 -7.90 10.56
C LEU A 771 -24.44 -6.98 10.83
N THR A 772 -23.80 -6.48 9.76
CA THR A 772 -22.72 -5.48 9.85
C THR A 772 -23.03 -4.33 8.89
N ALA A 773 -22.71 -3.13 9.32
CA ALA A 773 -22.73 -1.94 8.48
C ALA A 773 -21.42 -1.18 8.68
N ARG A 774 -20.76 -0.79 7.61
CA ARG A 774 -19.55 0.02 7.64
C ARG A 774 -19.67 1.15 6.63
N LEU A 775 -19.23 2.34 7.02
CA LEU A 775 -19.08 3.49 6.16
C LEU A 775 -17.70 4.07 6.38
N ASP A 776 -16.91 4.12 5.32
CA ASP A 776 -15.65 4.83 5.25
C ASP A 776 -15.83 6.05 4.37
N ALA A 777 -15.32 7.20 4.82
CA ALA A 777 -15.45 8.48 4.14
C ALA A 777 -14.12 9.22 4.18
N SER A 778 -13.78 9.89 3.09
CA SER A 778 -12.71 10.88 3.03
C SER A 778 -13.30 12.17 2.48
N TYR A 779 -13.20 13.24 3.24
CA TYR A 779 -13.67 14.57 2.88
C TYR A 779 -12.52 15.56 2.90
N ILE A 780 -12.11 16.01 1.72
CA ILE A 780 -11.04 16.99 1.55
C ILE A 780 -11.66 18.40 1.64
N LEU A 781 -11.18 19.19 2.57
CA LEU A 781 -11.63 20.57 2.79
C LEU A 781 -10.94 21.56 1.87
N ASP A 782 -9.64 21.34 1.64
CA ASP A 782 -8.79 22.19 0.79
C ASP A 782 -7.76 21.30 0.08
N PHE A 783 -7.52 21.58 -1.19
CA PHE A 783 -6.43 21.03 -1.98
C PHE A 783 -5.91 22.10 -2.93
N THR A 784 -4.88 22.82 -2.49
CA THR A 784 -4.36 23.96 -3.21
C THR A 784 -2.92 23.71 -3.68
N ASN A 785 -2.60 24.23 -4.85
CA ASN A 785 -1.27 24.18 -5.44
C ASN A 785 -0.77 25.60 -5.74
N GLN A 786 0.46 25.86 -5.40
CA GLN A 786 1.17 27.08 -5.75
C GLN A 786 2.48 26.74 -6.46
N ALA A 787 2.65 27.13 -7.70
CA ALA A 787 3.80 26.76 -8.53
C ALA A 787 5.11 27.42 -8.09
N SER A 788 5.06 28.54 -7.38
CA SER A 788 6.18 29.20 -6.71
C SER A 788 5.65 30.24 -5.72
N PRO A 789 6.46 30.75 -4.81
CA PRO A 789 6.03 31.80 -3.87
C PRO A 789 5.47 33.07 -4.51
N THR A 790 5.80 33.33 -5.77
CA THR A 790 5.38 34.52 -6.54
C THR A 790 4.18 34.28 -7.43
N THR A 791 3.76 33.02 -7.63
CA THR A 791 2.58 32.67 -8.43
C THR A 791 1.30 32.63 -7.59
N PRO A 792 0.12 32.81 -8.19
CA PRO A 792 -1.13 32.65 -7.49
C PRO A 792 -1.31 31.24 -6.92
N VAL A 793 -1.95 31.14 -5.75
CA VAL A 793 -2.45 29.89 -5.21
C VAL A 793 -3.65 29.44 -6.05
N VAL A 794 -3.63 28.21 -6.54
CA VAL A 794 -4.70 27.63 -7.36
C VAL A 794 -5.42 26.56 -6.54
N ASP A 795 -6.72 26.72 -6.38
CA ASP A 795 -7.58 25.66 -5.87
C ASP A 795 -7.75 24.58 -6.94
N SER A 796 -7.27 23.38 -6.62
CA SER A 796 -7.27 22.22 -7.53
C SER A 796 -8.28 21.14 -7.12
N ILE A 797 -8.95 21.31 -5.98
CA ILE A 797 -10.00 20.38 -5.54
C ILE A 797 -11.14 20.34 -6.55
N ASN A 798 -11.79 19.19 -6.70
CA ASN A 798 -12.92 19.03 -7.61
C ASN A 798 -12.63 19.46 -9.07
N THR A 799 -11.41 19.25 -9.50
CA THR A 799 -11.03 19.48 -10.89
C THR A 799 -10.57 18.18 -11.56
N LEU A 800 -10.68 18.13 -12.89
CA LEU A 800 -10.30 16.98 -13.70
C LEU A 800 -8.88 16.50 -13.35
N TYR A 801 -8.73 15.19 -13.11
CA TYR A 801 -7.48 14.53 -12.72
C TYR A 801 -6.92 14.94 -11.35
N ASN A 802 -7.64 15.63 -10.54
CA ASN A 802 -7.30 15.96 -9.17
C ASN A 802 -8.25 15.27 -8.19
N PRO A 803 -7.95 15.26 -6.90
CA PRO A 803 -8.85 14.73 -5.89
C PRO A 803 -10.21 15.42 -5.88
N VAL A 804 -11.28 14.64 -5.69
CA VAL A 804 -12.61 15.16 -5.37
C VAL A 804 -12.73 15.35 -3.87
N ASP A 805 -13.58 16.27 -3.45
CA ASP A 805 -13.77 16.57 -2.04
C ASP A 805 -14.38 15.42 -1.25
N LEU A 806 -15.32 14.65 -1.81
CA LEU A 806 -15.99 13.56 -1.10
C LEU A 806 -15.88 12.22 -1.80
N LYS A 807 -15.31 11.24 -1.09
CA LYS A 807 -15.37 9.82 -1.45
C LYS A 807 -15.98 9.02 -0.31
N LEU A 808 -16.95 8.16 -0.63
CA LEU A 808 -17.62 7.29 0.32
C LEU A 808 -17.55 5.82 -0.13
N ARG A 809 -17.37 4.94 0.84
CA ARG A 809 -17.55 3.51 0.67
C ARG A 809 -18.41 2.94 1.80
N GLY A 810 -19.62 2.56 1.47
CA GLY A 810 -20.56 1.91 2.38
C GLY A 810 -20.57 0.41 2.18
N GLN A 811 -20.70 -0.38 3.23
CA GLN A 811 -20.82 -1.83 3.18
C GLN A 811 -21.90 -2.30 4.13
N LEU A 812 -22.81 -3.17 3.65
CA LEU A 812 -23.80 -3.87 4.45
C LEU A 812 -23.55 -5.37 4.34
N GLY A 813 -23.31 -6.01 5.47
CA GLY A 813 -23.00 -7.43 5.57
C GLY A 813 -24.09 -8.20 6.31
N LEU A 814 -24.33 -9.43 5.86
CA LEU A 814 -25.13 -10.43 6.57
C LEU A 814 -24.36 -11.74 6.58
N SER A 815 -24.10 -12.31 7.76
CA SER A 815 -23.58 -13.65 7.89
C SER A 815 -24.55 -14.53 8.67
N ARG A 816 -24.93 -15.69 8.07
CA ARG A 816 -25.84 -16.66 8.67
C ARG A 816 -25.33 -18.07 8.40
N GLY A 817 -24.83 -18.72 9.45
CA GLY A 817 -24.27 -20.06 9.34
C GLY A 817 -23.09 -20.08 8.35
N ASN A 818 -23.27 -20.77 7.23
CA ASN A 818 -22.25 -20.93 6.19
C ASN A 818 -22.31 -19.87 5.08
N LEU A 819 -23.33 -19.03 5.07
CA LEU A 819 -23.55 -17.99 4.06
C LEU A 819 -23.08 -16.64 4.58
N ALA A 820 -22.26 -15.94 3.80
CA ALA A 820 -21.95 -14.54 3.99
C ALA A 820 -22.30 -13.74 2.72
N SER A 821 -22.88 -12.56 2.91
CA SER A 821 -23.23 -11.65 1.84
C SER A 821 -22.82 -10.24 2.20
N ASN A 822 -22.27 -9.51 1.22
CA ASN A 822 -21.90 -8.10 1.33
C ASN A 822 -22.48 -7.33 0.16
N LEU A 823 -23.14 -6.23 0.46
CA LEU A 823 -23.54 -5.21 -0.51
C LEU A 823 -22.67 -3.99 -0.26
N VAL A 824 -21.94 -3.57 -1.28
CA VAL A 824 -21.00 -2.44 -1.19
C VAL A 824 -21.46 -1.31 -2.08
N PHE A 825 -21.50 -0.10 -1.55
CA PHE A 825 -21.82 1.14 -2.24
C PHE A 825 -20.56 2.01 -2.29
N ASN A 826 -20.16 2.41 -3.50
CA ASN A 826 -19.06 3.34 -3.72
C ASN A 826 -19.61 4.64 -4.30
N TYR A 827 -19.11 5.78 -3.84
CA TYR A 827 -19.53 7.11 -4.28
C TYR A 827 -18.33 8.04 -4.41
N ILE A 828 -18.29 8.75 -5.51
CA ILE A 828 -17.33 9.80 -5.84
C ILE A 828 -18.15 11.02 -6.25
N ASP A 829 -17.88 12.17 -5.64
CA ASP A 829 -18.68 13.39 -5.85
C ASP A 829 -18.47 14.00 -7.24
N ASP A 830 -19.25 14.99 -7.56
CA ASP A 830 -19.14 15.72 -8.81
C ASP A 830 -17.97 16.71 -8.78
N TYR A 831 -17.48 17.04 -9.95
CA TYR A 831 -16.33 17.92 -10.12
C TYR A 831 -16.42 18.63 -11.48
N ALA A 832 -15.40 19.36 -11.87
CA ALA A 832 -15.41 20.11 -13.12
C ALA A 832 -14.10 19.91 -13.93
N THR A 833 -14.11 20.29 -15.17
CA THR A 833 -12.94 20.17 -16.05
C THR A 833 -11.79 21.09 -15.65
N SER A 834 -12.03 22.14 -14.88
CA SER A 834 -11.03 23.06 -14.32
C SER A 834 -11.66 23.94 -13.26
N SER A 835 -10.88 24.77 -12.59
CA SER A 835 -11.36 25.81 -11.67
C SER A 835 -11.85 27.10 -12.36
N ALA A 836 -11.82 27.17 -13.70
CA ALA A 836 -12.24 28.35 -14.45
C ALA A 836 -13.77 28.52 -14.47
N PRO A 837 -14.31 29.76 -14.56
CA PRO A 837 -15.75 29.99 -14.66
C PRO A 837 -16.43 29.33 -15.87
N THR A 838 -15.67 28.97 -16.88
CA THR A 838 -16.13 28.29 -18.09
C THR A 838 -16.02 26.77 -18.02
N ALA A 839 -15.66 26.23 -16.85
CA ALA A 839 -15.49 24.81 -16.63
C ALA A 839 -16.79 24.04 -16.87
N VAL A 840 -16.67 22.84 -17.44
CA VAL A 840 -17.81 21.96 -17.68
C VAL A 840 -17.94 21.00 -16.50
N PRO A 841 -19.14 20.89 -15.91
CA PRO A 841 -19.36 20.00 -14.80
C PRO A 841 -19.32 18.52 -15.23
N ILE A 842 -18.68 17.69 -14.40
CA ILE A 842 -18.61 16.24 -14.50
C ILE A 842 -19.43 15.65 -13.35
N ARG A 843 -20.39 14.79 -13.67
CA ARG A 843 -21.35 14.28 -12.69
C ARG A 843 -20.68 13.32 -11.70
N SER A 844 -21.26 13.24 -10.49
CA SER A 844 -20.89 12.22 -9.51
C SER A 844 -21.04 10.79 -10.07
N TRP A 845 -20.20 9.90 -9.59
CA TRP A 845 -20.20 8.50 -9.97
C TRP A 845 -20.40 7.58 -8.77
N SER A 846 -21.33 6.64 -8.91
CA SER A 846 -21.59 5.66 -7.85
C SER A 846 -21.79 4.27 -8.43
N THR A 847 -21.30 3.26 -7.74
CA THR A 847 -21.47 1.84 -8.08
C THR A 847 -21.97 1.06 -6.88
N VAL A 848 -22.63 -0.06 -7.15
CA VAL A 848 -23.05 -1.03 -6.14
C VAL A 848 -22.46 -2.38 -6.51
N ASP A 849 -21.84 -3.04 -5.53
CA ASP A 849 -21.22 -4.35 -5.70
C ASP A 849 -21.93 -5.37 -4.79
N LEU A 850 -22.09 -6.60 -5.26
CA LEU A 850 -22.64 -7.71 -4.51
C LEU A 850 -21.62 -8.83 -4.40
N ILE A 851 -21.31 -9.24 -3.19
CA ILE A 851 -20.41 -10.35 -2.91
C ILE A 851 -21.16 -11.39 -2.05
N LEU A 852 -21.20 -12.61 -2.53
CA LEU A 852 -21.80 -13.75 -1.84
C LEU A 852 -20.74 -14.82 -1.65
N SER A 853 -20.68 -15.44 -0.49
CA SER A 853 -19.84 -16.60 -0.24
C SER A 853 -20.55 -17.65 0.59
N TYR A 854 -20.32 -18.90 0.25
CA TYR A 854 -20.83 -20.05 0.97
C TYR A 854 -19.71 -21.02 1.27
N GLU A 855 -19.51 -21.33 2.53
CA GLU A 855 -18.50 -22.27 3.03
C GLU A 855 -19.13 -23.59 3.41
N PHE A 856 -18.65 -24.69 2.83
CA PHE A 856 -19.07 -26.05 3.16
C PHE A 856 -18.34 -26.53 4.41
N ARG A 857 -18.86 -26.15 5.59
CA ARG A 857 -18.44 -26.71 6.89
C ARG A 857 -19.21 -27.97 7.15
N ASN A 858 -18.61 -28.99 7.71
CA ASN A 858 -19.28 -30.23 8.07
C ASN A 858 -20.02 -30.92 6.89
N ALA A 859 -19.46 -30.78 5.68
CA ALA A 859 -20.06 -31.47 4.54
C ALA A 859 -19.98 -33.01 4.72
N ARG A 860 -21.08 -33.72 4.43
CA ARG A 860 -21.11 -35.20 4.45
C ARG A 860 -20.05 -35.82 3.54
N THR A 861 -19.60 -35.08 2.56
CA THR A 861 -18.64 -35.51 1.55
C THR A 861 -17.31 -34.81 1.84
N ARG A 862 -16.30 -35.59 2.24
CA ARG A 862 -14.98 -35.11 2.69
C ARG A 862 -14.28 -34.14 1.71
N TRP A 863 -14.51 -34.29 0.41
CA TRP A 863 -13.90 -33.39 -0.59
C TRP A 863 -14.53 -31.98 -0.62
N LEU A 864 -15.78 -31.81 -0.11
CA LEU A 864 -16.44 -30.49 0.02
C LEU A 864 -16.13 -29.80 1.35
N GLU A 865 -15.65 -30.52 2.35
CA GLU A 865 -15.32 -29.95 3.66
C GLU A 865 -14.27 -28.83 3.50
N ASN A 866 -14.43 -27.70 4.21
CA ASN A 866 -13.57 -26.52 4.11
C ASN A 866 -13.42 -25.98 2.67
N THR A 867 -14.48 -26.12 1.86
CA THR A 867 -14.55 -25.52 0.52
C THR A 867 -15.44 -24.29 0.58
N GLN A 868 -14.97 -23.18 0.07
CA GLN A 868 -15.73 -21.95 -0.07
C GLN A 868 -16.01 -21.68 -1.56
N ILE A 869 -17.25 -21.38 -1.89
CA ILE A 869 -17.65 -20.88 -3.22
C ILE A 869 -18.06 -19.43 -3.06
N GLY A 870 -17.50 -18.56 -3.89
CA GLY A 870 -17.82 -17.15 -3.93
C GLY A 870 -18.42 -16.74 -5.28
N LEU A 871 -19.32 -15.77 -5.23
CA LEU A 871 -19.83 -15.02 -6.37
C LEU A 871 -19.64 -13.53 -6.07
N SER A 872 -18.96 -12.81 -6.93
CA SER A 872 -18.87 -11.36 -6.85
C SER A 872 -19.36 -10.72 -8.14
N VAL A 873 -20.19 -9.69 -8.01
CA VAL A 873 -20.64 -8.86 -9.12
C VAL A 873 -20.36 -7.42 -8.74
N THR A 874 -19.34 -6.82 -9.34
CA THR A 874 -19.06 -5.40 -9.15
C THR A 874 -19.83 -4.57 -10.16
N ASN A 875 -20.23 -3.35 -9.73
CA ASN A 875 -21.06 -2.44 -10.54
C ASN A 875 -22.31 -3.15 -11.13
N ILE A 876 -23.16 -3.68 -10.25
CA ILE A 876 -24.32 -4.51 -10.65
C ILE A 876 -25.28 -3.81 -11.62
N PHE A 877 -25.30 -2.47 -11.62
CA PHE A 877 -26.15 -1.67 -12.50
C PHE A 877 -25.47 -1.31 -13.82
N ASP A 878 -24.24 -1.78 -14.08
CA ASP A 878 -23.45 -1.53 -15.29
C ASP A 878 -23.29 -0.03 -15.60
N ARG A 879 -23.04 0.78 -14.58
CA ARG A 879 -22.96 2.23 -14.71
C ARG A 879 -21.61 2.62 -15.31
N ASP A 880 -21.63 3.26 -16.47
CA ASP A 880 -20.43 3.79 -17.11
C ASP A 880 -19.84 4.98 -16.35
N PRO A 881 -18.54 5.25 -16.48
CA PRO A 881 -17.91 6.44 -15.93
C PRO A 881 -18.50 7.71 -16.55
N PRO A 882 -18.56 8.84 -15.82
CA PRO A 882 -19.04 10.10 -16.37
C PRO A 882 -18.19 10.53 -17.57
N PRO A 883 -18.82 10.96 -18.68
CA PRO A 883 -18.07 11.44 -19.83
C PRO A 883 -17.39 12.77 -19.52
N VAL A 884 -16.15 12.91 -20.00
CA VAL A 884 -15.38 14.16 -19.94
C VAL A 884 -15.55 14.89 -21.28
N PRO A 885 -16.29 16.01 -21.31
CA PRO A 885 -16.67 16.67 -22.55
C PRO A 885 -15.58 17.52 -23.19
N THR A 886 -14.49 17.78 -22.48
CA THR A 886 -13.39 18.59 -22.99
C THR A 886 -12.31 17.76 -23.63
N GLN A 887 -11.77 18.35 -24.67
CA GLN A 887 -10.75 17.80 -25.49
C GLN A 887 -9.44 18.51 -25.19
N THR A 888 -8.68 17.96 -24.31
CA THR A 888 -7.24 18.15 -24.38
C THR A 888 -6.69 17.06 -25.30
N SER A 889 -5.69 17.36 -26.09
CA SER A 889 -5.03 16.44 -27.03
C SER A 889 -4.48 15.15 -26.38
N PHE A 890 -4.73 14.95 -25.12
CA PHE A 890 -4.19 13.89 -24.28
C PHE A 890 -5.27 13.02 -23.58
N ALA A 891 -6.53 13.49 -23.43
CA ALA A 891 -7.61 12.73 -22.81
C ALA A 891 -8.37 11.89 -23.83
N LEU A 892 -7.72 10.85 -24.36
CA LEU A 892 -8.32 9.99 -25.41
C LEU A 892 -9.29 8.96 -24.85
N THR A 893 -9.37 8.81 -23.55
CA THR A 893 -10.24 7.82 -22.91
C THR A 893 -11.70 8.23 -22.84
N GLY A 894 -12.02 9.53 -22.97
CA GLY A 894 -13.39 10.04 -22.87
C GLY A 894 -13.98 10.05 -21.46
N TYR A 895 -13.22 9.69 -20.45
CA TYR A 895 -13.57 9.72 -19.03
C TYR A 895 -12.33 10.05 -18.19
N ASP A 896 -12.52 10.30 -16.89
CA ASP A 896 -11.42 10.52 -15.93
C ASP A 896 -11.01 9.21 -15.26
N PRO A 897 -9.86 8.61 -15.61
CA PRO A 897 -9.38 7.36 -15.00
C PRO A 897 -8.87 7.52 -13.57
N ALA A 898 -8.59 8.74 -13.12
CA ALA A 898 -8.19 9.01 -11.74
C ALA A 898 -9.37 8.83 -10.77
N ASN A 899 -10.58 9.21 -11.19
CA ASN A 899 -11.76 9.22 -10.34
C ASN A 899 -12.82 8.16 -10.74
N SER A 900 -12.68 7.46 -11.86
CA SER A 900 -13.67 6.48 -12.31
C SER A 900 -13.03 5.26 -13.00
N SER A 901 -13.81 4.23 -13.26
CA SER A 901 -13.34 2.98 -13.89
C SER A 901 -14.19 2.63 -15.12
N PRO A 902 -13.58 2.23 -16.24
CA PRO A 902 -14.30 1.83 -17.46
C PRO A 902 -14.77 0.38 -17.41
N LEU A 903 -14.51 -0.34 -16.33
CA LEU A 903 -14.72 -1.80 -16.27
C LEU A 903 -16.19 -2.19 -16.45
N GLY A 904 -17.16 -1.32 -16.10
CA GLY A 904 -18.57 -1.64 -16.11
C GLY A 904 -18.92 -2.78 -15.16
N ARG A 905 -19.99 -3.55 -15.45
CA ARG A 905 -20.36 -4.70 -14.63
C ARG A 905 -19.41 -5.88 -14.89
N PHE A 906 -18.76 -6.32 -13.83
CA PHE A 906 -17.86 -7.47 -13.84
C PHE A 906 -18.36 -8.54 -12.88
N ALA A 907 -18.54 -9.76 -13.37
CA ALA A 907 -19.00 -10.90 -12.59
C ALA A 907 -17.92 -11.96 -12.49
N ALA A 908 -17.69 -12.48 -11.28
CA ALA A 908 -16.71 -13.53 -11.05
C ALA A 908 -17.18 -14.59 -10.08
N ILE A 909 -16.78 -15.83 -10.34
CA ILE A 909 -16.96 -16.98 -9.46
C ILE A 909 -15.58 -17.39 -8.89
N SER A 910 -15.56 -17.73 -7.62
CA SER A 910 -14.34 -18.21 -6.95
C SER A 910 -14.60 -19.51 -6.21
N LEU A 911 -13.56 -20.33 -6.16
CA LEU A 911 -13.51 -21.58 -5.39
C LEU A 911 -12.24 -21.55 -4.54
N ARG A 912 -12.38 -21.67 -3.23
CA ARG A 912 -11.26 -21.85 -2.30
C ARG A 912 -11.42 -23.16 -1.56
N LYS A 913 -10.35 -23.94 -1.49
CA LYS A 913 -10.30 -25.21 -0.80
C LYS A 913 -9.11 -25.27 0.11
N SER A 914 -9.35 -25.48 1.42
CA SER A 914 -8.31 -25.76 2.42
C SER A 914 -8.31 -27.26 2.74
N PHE A 915 -7.11 -27.84 2.87
CA PHE A 915 -6.87 -29.28 3.09
C PHE A 915 -6.22 -29.54 4.45
#